data_d81924149a79cc4b0a378455049ca446
#
_entry.id   d81924149a79cc4b0a378455049ca446
#
_cell.length_a   1.000
_cell.length_b   1.000
_cell.length_c   1.000
_cell.angle_alpha   90.00
_cell.angle_beta   90.00
_cell.angle_gamma   90.00
#
_symmetry.space_group_name_H-M   'P 1'
#
loop_
_entity.id
_entity.type
_entity.pdbx_description
1 polymer ?
#
loop_
_entity_poly.entity_id
_entity_poly.type
_entity_poly.pdbx_seq_one_letter_code
_entity_poly.pdbx_strand_id
1 'polypeptide(L)'
;MKINEFTRTGTTSEEISEREQRHRILAREAAEESIVLLKNDGVLPLPTGIPVALFGAGAGLTIKGGTGSGDVNVRHSVSIYDGFTLARVRVTSKGWIEDYEERYELARQAWKKQILDECGGSTDGQLFFDTYTSHAFEMPEGRPIEDTDVQDAKTAVYVISRVAGEGSDRHLAKGDYYLTDHELEDLRVLATLVEKIVIVINAGAPIDLTVLEAMPEVKAILFMGQAGEEGGNACARILLGFVNPSAKLTATWAKRYMDYPGAMEFSDVRAQLDEGNASDRDALLARSRYEEGIYVGYRYFDSFGVAPRYHFGHGLSYTSFVLTAEAPRAAADGLYIPVTVENTGNPYAGKEVVQVYAACPQPAAISGEDGVKAAASGETAETLAEDAGNGGVDVEASAQAKVEAKEYKRLVAFRKTRLLAPGEQETMTLHVDGRALASFRTDYDAAHGAWVIEAGHYAIFVGSSSEESRLQLAGVVEVAAEKVLEIVPHICPVKDADFHECAVPVESLRRKTQAWSDTWATMKQAAQQGKRIAGLCGKLGWTQALGETVWAPGEEPVFRNAQDDLDRMAHAIASALEVKDLIPLLMGEFDMHASALGSAGQRVPGTAGETSRSLEELLHVPGISMADGPAGLRLSRSYLVERATGEKLSTGIEANLENGFFASEPAEPEKYERWYQFTTAWPVGTNLAQTWNEELLGAVGRATGIEMEEFHVAWWLAPGMNIHRNPLNGRNFEYYSEDPLLSGKMAAAITKGVQALPGVGTTVKHYACNNQENNRMGVDVSVSERALREIYLRGFEIAIKESQPMCIMTSYNEINGVHSANNADLCTEIARREWRFQGVIMTDWATTLDFGGADAAGCVAAGNDLIMPGATSDLENIEQAYAEGRLSEADIRSSAERVLNIVLRTNGYADATSYYTRFA
;
A
#
# COMPACT_ATOMS: atom_id res chain seq x y z
N MET A 1 7.55 -19.24 39.21
CA MET A 1 8.38 -18.04 39.02
C MET A 1 7.71 -17.25 37.93
N LYS A 2 7.15 -16.08 38.21
CA LYS A 2 6.48 -15.30 37.15
C LYS A 2 7.53 -15.00 36.08
N ILE A 3 7.26 -15.35 34.82
CA ILE A 3 8.04 -14.82 33.70
C ILE A 3 7.98 -13.31 33.85
N ASN A 4 9.11 -12.61 33.80
CA ASN A 4 9.10 -11.15 33.88
C ASN A 4 8.09 -10.61 32.86
N GLU A 5 7.05 -9.96 33.35
CA GLU A 5 5.99 -9.34 32.51
C GLU A 5 6.59 -8.32 31.52
N PHE A 6 7.81 -7.92 31.75
CA PHE A 6 8.55 -6.93 30.96
C PHE A 6 9.82 -7.55 30.33
N THR A 7 9.95 -7.40 29.03
CA THR A 7 11.15 -7.79 28.27
C THR A 7 12.03 -6.56 28.05
N ARG A 8 13.26 -6.59 28.57
CA ARG A 8 14.23 -5.52 28.32
C ARG A 8 14.84 -5.72 26.94
N THR A 9 14.57 -4.78 26.04
CA THR A 9 15.06 -4.77 24.67
C THR A 9 15.87 -3.52 24.39
N GLY A 10 16.82 -3.60 23.46
CA GLY A 10 17.68 -2.50 23.11
C GLY A 10 18.94 -2.37 23.97
N THR A 11 19.45 -1.16 24.17
CA THR A 11 20.74 -0.85 24.78
C THR A 11 20.70 0.37 25.70
N THR A 12 21.58 0.42 26.69
CA THR A 12 21.82 1.63 27.49
C THR A 12 22.85 2.57 26.85
N SER A 13 23.51 2.15 25.76
CA SER A 13 24.49 2.97 25.02
C SER A 13 23.82 3.84 23.97
N GLU A 14 24.25 5.08 23.88
CA GLU A 14 23.90 6.00 22.80
C GLU A 14 24.81 5.88 21.56
N GLU A 15 25.81 5.00 21.60
CA GLU A 15 26.70 4.77 20.46
C GLU A 15 25.96 4.08 19.32
N ILE A 16 26.28 4.46 18.08
CA ILE A 16 25.66 3.88 16.87
C ILE A 16 26.21 2.47 16.68
N SER A 17 25.33 1.47 16.67
CA SER A 17 25.69 0.07 16.49
C SER A 17 26.07 -0.24 15.03
N GLU A 18 26.74 -1.38 14.81
CA GLU A 18 27.03 -1.86 13.45
C GLU A 18 25.75 -2.18 12.65
N ARG A 19 24.68 -2.63 13.31
CA ARG A 19 23.38 -2.84 12.69
C ARG A 19 22.83 -1.52 12.16
N GLU A 20 22.75 -0.48 13.01
CA GLU A 20 22.28 0.85 12.61
C GLU A 20 23.09 1.42 11.43
N GLN A 21 24.43 1.27 11.44
CA GLN A 21 25.27 1.74 10.33
C GLN A 21 24.93 1.05 9.01
N ARG A 22 24.74 -0.27 9.02
CA ARG A 22 24.36 -1.05 7.83
C ARG A 22 22.96 -0.70 7.35
N HIS A 23 21.99 -0.57 8.26
CA HIS A 23 20.62 -0.24 7.93
C HIS A 23 20.50 1.18 7.35
N ARG A 24 21.22 2.16 7.90
CA ARG A 24 21.29 3.52 7.33
C ARG A 24 21.83 3.53 5.90
N ILE A 25 22.82 2.71 5.60
CA ILE A 25 23.32 2.58 4.22
C ILE A 25 22.21 2.04 3.30
N LEU A 26 21.53 0.98 3.70
CA LEU A 26 20.43 0.39 2.93
C LEU A 26 19.23 1.36 2.82
N ALA A 27 18.88 2.08 3.89
CA ALA A 27 17.82 3.10 3.88
C ALA A 27 18.13 4.22 2.87
N ARG A 28 19.39 4.67 2.81
CA ARG A 28 19.82 5.63 1.80
C ARG A 28 19.74 5.06 0.39
N GLU A 29 20.20 3.84 0.16
CA GLU A 29 20.11 3.18 -1.15
C GLU A 29 18.65 3.01 -1.60
N ALA A 30 17.76 2.62 -0.70
CA ALA A 30 16.33 2.53 -0.97
C ALA A 30 15.72 3.92 -1.28
N ALA A 31 16.11 4.95 -0.55
CA ALA A 31 15.69 6.33 -0.80
C ALA A 31 16.21 6.85 -2.17
N GLU A 32 17.48 6.58 -2.50
CA GLU A 32 18.09 6.95 -3.79
C GLU A 32 17.37 6.31 -4.99
N GLU A 33 16.90 5.07 -4.84
CA GLU A 33 16.12 4.37 -5.88
C GLU A 33 14.64 4.72 -5.89
N SER A 34 14.13 5.47 -4.91
CA SER A 34 12.71 5.77 -4.73
C SER A 34 12.28 7.18 -5.18
N ILE A 35 13.20 8.11 -5.34
CA ILE A 35 12.93 9.51 -5.70
C ILE A 35 12.75 9.65 -7.20
N VAL A 36 11.57 10.12 -7.64
CA VAL A 36 11.22 10.23 -9.06
C VAL A 36 11.57 11.60 -9.62
N LEU A 37 12.33 11.63 -10.70
CA LEU A 37 12.56 12.85 -11.48
C LEU A 37 11.40 13.01 -12.47
N LEU A 38 10.50 13.97 -12.20
CA LEU A 38 9.30 14.22 -13.02
C LEU A 38 9.59 15.10 -14.24
N LYS A 39 10.37 16.17 -14.05
CA LYS A 39 10.74 17.16 -15.09
C LYS A 39 12.20 17.54 -14.94
N ASN A 40 12.92 17.70 -16.07
CA ASN A 40 14.26 18.27 -16.10
C ASN A 40 14.55 18.94 -17.45
N ASP A 41 14.56 20.28 -17.47
CA ASP A 41 14.90 21.11 -18.63
C ASP A 41 16.42 21.37 -18.67
N GLY A 42 17.24 20.39 -18.26
CA GLY A 42 18.70 20.44 -18.34
C GLY A 42 19.39 21.22 -17.21
N VAL A 43 18.68 21.47 -16.08
CA VAL A 43 19.28 22.09 -14.89
C VAL A 43 19.95 21.05 -14.00
N LEU A 44 19.45 19.84 -13.97
CA LEU A 44 19.98 18.73 -13.17
C LEU A 44 20.85 17.81 -14.04
N PRO A 45 21.93 17.24 -13.46
CA PRO A 45 22.37 17.46 -12.09
C PRO A 45 23.03 18.84 -11.89
N LEU A 46 22.93 19.37 -10.65
CA LEU A 46 23.56 20.63 -10.27
C LEU A 46 25.09 20.50 -10.30
N PRO A 47 25.81 21.50 -10.87
CA PRO A 47 27.26 21.46 -10.87
C PRO A 47 27.82 21.52 -9.45
N THR A 48 28.80 20.67 -9.15
CA THR A 48 29.50 20.72 -7.87
C THR A 48 30.33 22.00 -7.71
N GLY A 49 30.37 22.55 -6.50
CA GLY A 49 31.12 23.76 -6.18
C GLY A 49 30.40 25.08 -6.49
N ILE A 50 29.17 25.04 -6.98
CA ILE A 50 28.32 26.23 -7.16
C ILE A 50 27.39 26.37 -5.94
N PRO A 51 27.19 27.59 -5.40
CA PRO A 51 26.26 27.81 -4.29
C PRO A 51 24.81 27.58 -4.72
N VAL A 52 24.00 27.11 -3.77
CA VAL A 52 22.57 26.85 -3.96
C VAL A 52 21.80 27.61 -2.88
N ALA A 53 20.71 28.24 -3.25
CA ALA A 53 19.75 28.78 -2.30
C ALA A 53 18.66 27.71 -2.04
N LEU A 54 18.43 27.31 -0.79
CA LEU A 54 17.52 26.24 -0.40
C LEU A 54 16.42 26.81 0.49
N PHE A 55 15.16 26.63 0.12
CA PHE A 55 14.00 27.19 0.79
C PHE A 55 12.86 26.19 0.91
N GLY A 56 11.79 26.59 1.60
CA GLY A 56 10.58 25.82 1.80
C GLY A 56 10.62 24.97 3.06
N ALA A 57 9.44 24.55 3.50
CA ALA A 57 9.22 23.91 4.79
C ALA A 57 10.09 22.66 5.04
N GLY A 58 10.34 21.85 4.00
CA GLY A 58 11.15 20.64 4.09
C GLY A 58 12.65 20.83 3.93
N ALA A 59 13.14 22.06 3.80
CA ALA A 59 14.57 22.35 3.57
C ALA A 59 15.45 21.84 4.72
N GLY A 60 15.17 22.29 5.95
CA GLY A 60 15.83 21.86 7.19
C GLY A 60 15.06 20.78 7.95
N LEU A 61 13.74 20.66 7.68
CA LEU A 61 12.81 19.76 8.38
C LEU A 61 12.15 18.80 7.38
N THR A 62 12.95 17.96 6.76
CA THR A 62 12.48 17.01 5.74
C THR A 62 11.58 15.94 6.36
N ILE A 63 10.35 15.78 5.83
CA ILE A 63 9.38 14.80 6.30
C ILE A 63 9.83 13.40 5.87
N LYS A 64 10.10 12.53 6.86
CA LYS A 64 10.57 11.16 6.65
C LYS A 64 9.46 10.16 6.33
N GLY A 65 8.25 10.39 6.87
CA GLY A 65 7.10 9.48 6.79
C GLY A 65 5.80 10.15 7.20
N GLY A 66 4.68 9.43 7.15
CA GLY A 66 3.38 9.91 7.63
C GLY A 66 3.25 9.87 9.15
N THR A 67 2.07 10.30 9.65
CA THR A 67 1.73 10.32 11.08
C THR A 67 0.84 9.13 11.47
N GLY A 68 0.54 8.98 12.75
CA GLY A 68 -0.27 7.87 13.28
C GLY A 68 0.51 6.56 13.34
N SER A 69 -0.11 5.45 12.96
CA SER A 69 0.52 4.12 12.95
C SER A 69 1.70 4.04 11.98
N GLY A 70 1.72 4.88 10.95
CA GLY A 70 2.79 4.97 9.96
C GLY A 70 4.05 5.71 10.40
N ASP A 71 4.06 6.39 11.56
CA ASP A 71 5.26 7.04 12.08
C ASP A 71 6.26 6.02 12.64
N VAL A 72 7.55 6.29 12.49
CA VAL A 72 8.64 5.47 13.03
C VAL A 72 9.55 6.31 13.89
N ASN A 73 9.76 5.90 15.13
CA ASN A 73 10.60 6.61 16.10
C ASN A 73 12.08 6.31 15.83
N VAL A 74 12.79 7.30 15.31
CA VAL A 74 14.20 7.13 14.90
C VAL A 74 15.16 7.91 15.79
N ARG A 75 16.43 7.52 15.75
CA ARG A 75 17.49 8.27 16.40
C ARG A 75 17.65 9.67 15.77
N HIS A 76 17.71 9.74 14.46
CA HIS A 76 17.96 10.96 13.69
C HIS A 76 17.44 10.80 12.26
N SER A 77 16.93 11.89 11.69
CA SER A 77 16.55 11.98 10.29
C SER A 77 17.41 13.03 9.61
N VAL A 78 17.91 12.72 8.42
CA VAL A 78 18.77 13.62 7.63
C VAL A 78 17.92 14.51 6.75
N SER A 79 18.03 15.83 6.93
CA SER A 79 17.35 16.81 6.10
C SER A 79 18.04 17.02 4.74
N ILE A 80 17.36 17.70 3.80
CA ILE A 80 17.96 18.08 2.52
C ILE A 80 19.14 19.05 2.77
N TYR A 81 19.01 19.96 3.73
CA TYR A 81 20.09 20.86 4.14
C TYR A 81 21.32 20.08 4.66
N ASP A 82 21.09 19.07 5.51
CA ASP A 82 22.16 18.17 5.97
C ASP A 82 22.81 17.44 4.80
N GLY A 83 22.02 16.94 3.86
CA GLY A 83 22.52 16.27 2.66
C GLY A 83 23.44 17.16 1.82
N PHE A 84 23.08 18.41 1.59
CA PHE A 84 23.96 19.39 0.93
C PHE A 84 25.22 19.69 1.75
N THR A 85 25.07 19.79 3.07
CA THR A 85 26.20 20.02 3.99
C THR A 85 27.20 18.85 3.98
N LEU A 86 26.69 17.60 4.01
CA LEU A 86 27.50 16.39 3.88
C LEU A 86 28.23 16.35 2.53
N ALA A 87 27.59 16.81 1.45
CA ALA A 87 28.17 16.94 0.13
C ALA A 87 29.11 18.16 -0.04
N ARG A 88 29.29 18.97 1.02
CA ARG A 88 30.12 20.20 1.03
C ARG A 88 29.67 21.26 0.03
N VAL A 89 28.38 21.34 -0.25
CA VAL A 89 27.79 22.40 -1.07
C VAL A 89 27.49 23.59 -0.17
N ARG A 90 27.83 24.80 -0.63
CA ARG A 90 27.49 26.03 0.09
C ARG A 90 26.00 26.35 -0.13
N VAL A 91 25.21 26.28 0.92
CA VAL A 91 23.82 26.75 0.97
C VAL A 91 23.85 28.22 1.43
N THR A 92 23.32 29.12 0.60
CA THR A 92 23.37 30.58 0.86
C THR A 92 22.30 31.00 1.87
N SER A 93 21.16 30.35 1.88
CA SER A 93 19.96 30.64 2.67
C SER A 93 19.94 30.02 4.07
N LYS A 94 21.11 29.73 4.64
CA LYS A 94 21.20 29.10 5.97
C LYS A 94 20.40 29.89 7.05
N GLY A 95 20.51 31.24 7.06
CA GLY A 95 19.79 32.04 8.02
C GLY A 95 18.26 32.02 7.87
N TRP A 96 17.76 31.80 6.66
CA TRP A 96 16.32 31.56 6.42
C TRP A 96 15.88 30.21 7.02
N ILE A 97 16.70 29.17 6.80
CA ILE A 97 16.42 27.81 7.31
C ILE A 97 16.40 27.81 8.84
N GLU A 98 17.40 28.42 9.49
CA GLU A 98 17.47 28.53 10.96
C GLU A 98 16.28 29.31 11.56
N ASP A 99 15.82 30.41 10.90
CA ASP A 99 14.61 31.14 11.30
C ASP A 99 13.34 30.25 11.15
N TYR A 100 13.26 29.48 10.08
CA TYR A 100 12.14 28.57 9.87
C TYR A 100 12.09 27.45 10.93
N GLU A 101 13.22 26.87 11.27
CA GLU A 101 13.33 25.82 12.31
C GLU A 101 12.89 26.38 13.69
N GLU A 102 13.24 27.63 14.01
CA GLU A 102 12.79 28.28 15.25
C GLU A 102 11.27 28.48 15.25
N ARG A 103 10.68 28.97 14.14
CA ARG A 103 9.22 29.12 13.99
C ARG A 103 8.49 27.79 14.12
N TYR A 104 9.02 26.76 13.49
CA TYR A 104 8.47 25.42 13.55
C TYR A 104 8.45 24.88 14.98
N GLU A 105 9.56 25.04 15.71
CA GLU A 105 9.61 24.57 17.09
C GLU A 105 8.62 25.33 17.99
N LEU A 106 8.48 26.65 17.81
CA LEU A 106 7.49 27.45 18.54
C LEU A 106 6.04 26.97 18.21
N ALA A 107 5.74 26.70 16.95
CA ALA A 107 4.43 26.19 16.54
C ALA A 107 4.17 24.79 17.13
N ARG A 108 5.18 23.89 17.14
CA ARG A 108 5.12 22.55 17.75
C ARG A 108 4.81 22.63 19.24
N GLN A 109 5.48 23.52 19.98
CA GLN A 109 5.22 23.69 21.40
C GLN A 109 3.83 24.25 21.68
N ALA A 110 3.35 25.16 20.85
CA ALA A 110 1.98 25.68 20.96
C ALA A 110 0.94 24.58 20.70
N TRP A 111 1.14 23.78 19.67
CA TRP A 111 0.30 22.63 19.34
C TRP A 111 0.29 21.57 20.45
N LYS A 112 1.46 21.18 20.96
CA LYS A 112 1.57 20.29 22.12
C LYS A 112 0.75 20.81 23.32
N LYS A 113 0.91 22.10 23.61
CA LYS A 113 0.18 22.72 24.70
C LYS A 113 -1.32 22.68 24.49
N GLN A 114 -1.79 22.96 23.27
CA GLN A 114 -3.21 22.90 22.94
C GLN A 114 -3.78 21.50 23.22
N ILE A 115 -3.16 20.44 22.69
CA ILE A 115 -3.62 19.05 22.88
C ILE A 115 -3.66 18.69 24.38
N LEU A 116 -2.60 18.98 25.12
CA LEU A 116 -2.53 18.66 26.55
C LEU A 116 -3.54 19.45 27.38
N ASP A 117 -3.78 20.74 27.05
CA ASP A 117 -4.79 21.56 27.71
C ASP A 117 -6.20 21.03 27.46
N GLU A 118 -6.53 20.59 26.24
CA GLU A 118 -7.83 20.01 25.90
C GLU A 118 -8.06 18.64 26.55
N CYS A 119 -7.02 17.83 26.70
CA CYS A 119 -7.07 16.60 27.48
C CYS A 119 -7.28 16.85 28.98
N GLY A 120 -7.10 18.09 29.49
CA GLY A 120 -7.37 18.49 30.86
C GLY A 120 -6.62 17.72 31.93
N GLY A 121 -5.46 17.13 31.59
CA GLY A 121 -4.67 16.27 32.49
C GLY A 121 -5.26 14.87 32.67
N SER A 122 -6.21 14.46 31.85
CA SER A 122 -6.69 13.08 31.77
C SER A 122 -5.56 12.13 31.43
N THR A 123 -5.58 10.92 32.02
CA THR A 123 -4.68 9.82 31.67
C THR A 123 -5.35 8.84 30.68
N ASP A 124 -6.52 9.20 30.15
CA ASP A 124 -7.24 8.40 29.15
C ASP A 124 -6.54 8.46 27.80
N GLY A 125 -5.95 7.35 27.41
CA GLY A 125 -5.23 7.22 26.13
C GLY A 125 -6.10 7.39 24.90
N GLN A 126 -7.38 7.02 24.96
CA GLN A 126 -8.33 7.20 23.86
C GLN A 126 -8.65 8.69 23.68
N LEU A 127 -8.99 9.41 24.75
CA LEU A 127 -9.22 10.86 24.69
C LEU A 127 -7.99 11.60 24.13
N PHE A 128 -6.80 11.20 24.55
CA PHE A 128 -5.57 11.79 24.02
C PHE A 128 -5.41 11.52 22.52
N PHE A 129 -5.62 10.29 22.06
CA PHE A 129 -5.50 9.91 20.66
C PHE A 129 -6.53 10.62 19.78
N ASP A 130 -7.78 10.70 20.23
CA ASP A 130 -8.85 11.41 19.51
C ASP A 130 -8.57 12.90 19.42
N THR A 131 -8.07 13.53 20.50
CA THR A 131 -7.68 14.94 20.51
C THR A 131 -6.48 15.18 19.58
N TYR A 132 -5.48 14.29 19.62
CA TYR A 132 -4.30 14.35 18.76
C TYR A 132 -4.67 14.24 17.26
N THR A 133 -5.53 13.30 16.88
CA THR A 133 -5.92 13.10 15.49
C THR A 133 -6.87 14.17 14.95
N SER A 134 -7.68 14.77 15.83
CA SER A 134 -8.57 15.88 15.46
C SER A 134 -7.87 17.22 15.24
N HIS A 135 -6.63 17.35 15.75
CA HIS A 135 -5.83 18.58 15.65
C HIS A 135 -4.50 18.28 14.92
N ALA A 136 -4.60 18.04 13.60
CA ALA A 136 -3.41 17.84 12.78
C ALA A 136 -2.45 19.04 12.91
N PHE A 137 -1.15 18.76 13.01
CA PHE A 137 -0.16 19.82 13.07
C PHE A 137 -0.06 20.56 11.73
N GLU A 138 -0.28 21.87 11.75
CA GLU A 138 -0.08 22.75 10.60
C GLU A 138 1.32 23.34 10.58
N MET A 139 2.04 23.13 9.48
CA MET A 139 3.40 23.70 9.33
C MET A 139 3.31 25.24 9.21
N PRO A 140 4.11 26.00 9.99
CA PRO A 140 4.06 27.46 9.93
C PRO A 140 4.59 27.99 8.60
N GLU A 141 4.17 29.21 8.23
CA GLU A 141 4.75 29.95 7.11
C GLU A 141 6.17 30.46 7.45
N GLY A 142 7.06 30.46 6.46
CA GLY A 142 8.38 31.04 6.55
C GLY A 142 8.33 32.58 6.61
N ARG A 143 9.43 33.22 6.95
CA ARG A 143 9.56 34.65 6.71
C ARG A 143 9.73 34.93 5.20
N PRO A 144 9.39 36.14 4.72
CA PRO A 144 9.64 36.49 3.34
C PRO A 144 11.11 36.26 2.92
N ILE A 145 11.29 35.81 1.69
CA ILE A 145 12.61 35.58 1.08
C ILE A 145 13.17 36.92 0.62
N GLU A 146 14.42 37.19 0.96
CA GLU A 146 15.13 38.41 0.61
C GLU A 146 16.35 38.12 -0.28
N ASP A 147 16.81 39.15 -1.01
CA ASP A 147 18.03 39.08 -1.84
C ASP A 147 19.27 38.61 -1.04
N THR A 148 19.35 39.03 0.23
CA THR A 148 20.40 38.62 1.18
C THR A 148 20.41 37.13 1.48
N ASP A 149 19.32 36.40 1.29
CA ASP A 149 19.26 34.94 1.46
C ASP A 149 19.76 34.20 0.23
N VAL A 150 19.53 34.76 -0.96
CA VAL A 150 19.96 34.19 -2.23
C VAL A 150 21.44 34.46 -2.52
N GLN A 151 21.93 35.64 -2.19
CA GLN A 151 23.34 36.11 -2.40
C GLN A 151 23.78 35.91 -3.90
N ASP A 152 24.82 35.12 -4.12
CA ASP A 152 25.38 34.79 -5.46
C ASP A 152 24.88 33.48 -6.06
N ALA A 153 23.89 32.82 -5.45
CA ALA A 153 23.29 31.62 -6.01
C ALA A 153 22.47 31.96 -7.26
N LYS A 154 22.64 31.16 -8.31
CA LYS A 154 21.89 31.27 -9.57
C LYS A 154 20.77 30.27 -9.70
N THR A 155 20.73 29.31 -8.80
CA THR A 155 19.72 28.25 -8.73
C THR A 155 19.17 28.18 -7.32
N ALA A 156 17.85 28.18 -7.19
CA ALA A 156 17.16 27.88 -5.95
C ALA A 156 16.57 26.45 -6.01
N VAL A 157 16.60 25.78 -4.87
CA VAL A 157 15.82 24.56 -4.62
C VAL A 157 14.71 24.94 -3.63
N TYR A 158 13.46 24.72 -4.00
CA TYR A 158 12.30 25.01 -3.16
C TYR A 158 11.58 23.70 -2.80
N VAL A 159 11.44 23.43 -1.51
CA VAL A 159 10.90 22.18 -0.98
C VAL A 159 9.47 22.38 -0.51
N ILE A 160 8.54 21.77 -1.21
CA ILE A 160 7.10 21.77 -0.86
C ILE A 160 6.83 20.54 -0.01
N SER A 161 6.41 20.73 1.22
CA SER A 161 6.17 19.64 2.16
C SER A 161 4.70 19.52 2.52
N ARG A 162 4.21 18.26 2.62
CA ARG A 162 2.85 17.94 3.09
C ARG A 162 2.91 16.76 4.04
N VAL A 163 2.24 16.90 5.18
CA VAL A 163 2.03 15.81 6.13
C VAL A 163 0.72 15.10 5.75
N ALA A 164 0.70 13.80 5.80
CA ALA A 164 -0.48 12.97 5.67
C ALA A 164 -0.37 11.82 6.68
N GLY A 165 -1.48 11.25 7.09
CA GLY A 165 -1.44 10.21 8.10
C GLY A 165 -2.77 9.51 8.30
N GLU A 166 -2.77 8.66 9.29
CA GLU A 166 -3.94 7.91 9.73
C GLU A 166 -4.96 8.81 10.43
N GLY A 167 -6.24 8.50 10.23
CA GLY A 167 -7.38 9.13 10.90
C GLY A 167 -8.02 10.29 10.16
N SER A 168 -7.39 10.81 9.10
CA SER A 168 -7.98 11.87 8.27
C SER A 168 -7.50 11.80 6.83
N ASP A 169 -8.39 12.10 5.90
CA ASP A 169 -8.06 12.26 4.50
C ASP A 169 -7.42 13.64 4.26
N ARG A 170 -6.68 13.74 3.17
CA ARG A 170 -6.15 15.01 2.66
C ARG A 170 -7.29 15.86 2.09
N HIS A 171 -7.08 17.18 2.04
CA HIS A 171 -8.07 18.15 1.61
C HIS A 171 -7.80 18.68 0.21
N LEU A 172 -8.88 18.85 -0.58
CA LEU A 172 -8.84 19.56 -1.85
C LEU A 172 -8.74 21.09 -1.60
N ALA A 173 -7.69 21.50 -0.89
CA ALA A 173 -7.51 22.86 -0.37
C ALA A 173 -6.08 23.37 -0.56
N LYS A 174 -5.90 24.70 -0.35
CA LYS A 174 -4.57 25.34 -0.26
C LYS A 174 -3.84 24.83 0.97
N GLY A 175 -2.56 24.55 0.83
CA GLY A 175 -1.73 24.00 1.90
C GLY A 175 -1.71 22.48 1.95
N ASP A 176 -2.60 21.81 1.19
CA ASP A 176 -2.57 20.36 1.02
C ASP A 176 -2.45 19.98 -0.47
N TYR A 177 -3.59 19.79 -1.19
CA TYR A 177 -3.53 19.44 -2.62
C TYR A 177 -3.04 20.63 -3.48
N TYR A 178 -3.42 21.84 -3.14
CA TYR A 178 -2.95 23.07 -3.79
C TYR A 178 -1.86 23.76 -2.98
N LEU A 179 -1.06 24.61 -3.67
CA LEU A 179 -0.08 25.48 -3.04
C LEU A 179 -0.75 26.54 -2.15
N THR A 180 -0.10 26.93 -1.06
CA THR A 180 -0.52 28.08 -0.26
C THR A 180 -0.27 29.39 -1.01
N ASP A 181 -0.92 30.48 -0.58
CA ASP A 181 -0.63 31.82 -1.11
C ASP A 181 0.81 32.26 -0.81
N HIS A 182 1.35 31.83 0.35
CA HIS A 182 2.73 32.09 0.75
C HIS A 182 3.74 31.35 -0.13
N GLU A 183 3.54 30.05 -0.39
CA GLU A 183 4.39 29.28 -1.32
C GLU A 183 4.39 29.91 -2.73
N LEU A 184 3.23 30.37 -3.20
CA LEU A 184 3.12 31.06 -4.48
C LEU A 184 3.87 32.40 -4.50
N GLU A 185 3.85 33.15 -3.41
CA GLU A 185 4.58 34.41 -3.32
C GLU A 185 6.09 34.17 -3.23
N ASP A 186 6.53 33.20 -2.43
CA ASP A 186 7.94 32.80 -2.37
C ASP A 186 8.49 32.45 -3.75
N LEU A 187 7.75 31.64 -4.52
CA LEU A 187 8.15 31.26 -5.87
C LEU A 187 8.19 32.44 -6.84
N ARG A 188 7.27 33.42 -6.72
CA ARG A 188 7.30 34.65 -7.52
C ARG A 188 8.50 35.49 -7.17
N VAL A 189 8.82 35.65 -5.89
CA VAL A 189 10.03 36.37 -5.43
C VAL A 189 11.28 35.68 -5.96
N LEU A 190 11.40 34.36 -5.80
CA LEU A 190 12.54 33.59 -6.30
C LEU A 190 12.71 33.73 -7.81
N ALA A 191 11.63 33.72 -8.58
CA ALA A 191 11.67 33.93 -10.03
C ALA A 191 12.29 35.30 -10.45
N THR A 192 12.32 36.28 -9.54
CA THR A 192 13.01 37.56 -9.77
C THR A 192 14.47 37.55 -9.34
N LEU A 193 14.86 36.65 -8.42
CA LEU A 193 16.17 36.66 -7.78
C LEU A 193 17.14 35.64 -8.39
N VAL A 194 16.62 34.53 -8.96
CA VAL A 194 17.44 33.44 -9.53
C VAL A 194 17.05 33.15 -10.98
N GLU A 195 17.98 32.52 -11.71
CA GLU A 195 17.76 32.12 -13.13
C GLU A 195 16.97 30.81 -13.24
N LYS A 196 17.06 29.94 -12.23
CA LYS A 196 16.52 28.57 -12.27
C LYS A 196 15.98 28.16 -10.90
N ILE A 197 14.81 27.52 -10.91
CA ILE A 197 14.20 26.96 -9.72
C ILE A 197 14.06 25.42 -9.93
N VAL A 198 14.44 24.66 -8.93
CA VAL A 198 14.23 23.22 -8.82
C VAL A 198 13.20 23.01 -7.71
N ILE A 199 12.12 22.34 -8.02
CA ILE A 199 11.08 21.96 -7.04
C ILE A 199 11.35 20.56 -6.52
N VAL A 200 11.29 20.40 -5.21
CA VAL A 200 11.27 19.10 -4.54
C VAL A 200 9.93 18.95 -3.82
N ILE A 201 9.19 17.91 -4.16
CA ILE A 201 7.91 17.60 -3.53
C ILE A 201 8.14 16.53 -2.47
N ASN A 202 8.09 16.94 -1.19
CA ASN A 202 8.21 16.07 -0.02
C ASN A 202 6.80 15.83 0.57
N ALA A 203 6.03 14.95 -0.09
CA ALA A 203 4.65 14.65 0.24
C ALA A 203 4.36 13.17 -0.01
N GLY A 204 3.45 12.57 0.76
CA GLY A 204 3.09 11.15 0.64
C GLY A 204 2.22 10.79 -0.58
N ALA A 205 1.70 11.79 -1.32
CA ALA A 205 0.82 11.61 -2.46
C ALA A 205 0.88 12.83 -3.41
N PRO A 206 0.28 12.76 -4.62
CA PRO A 206 0.25 13.86 -5.60
C PRO A 206 -0.27 15.20 -5.04
N ILE A 207 0.26 16.31 -5.60
CA ILE A 207 -0.24 17.68 -5.44
C ILE A 207 -0.49 18.31 -6.81
N ASP A 208 -1.23 19.42 -6.87
CA ASP A 208 -1.40 20.16 -8.12
C ASP A 208 -0.11 20.85 -8.57
N LEU A 209 0.30 20.61 -9.82
CA LEU A 209 1.51 21.18 -10.42
C LEU A 209 1.24 22.26 -11.47
N THR A 210 -0.01 22.65 -11.65
CA THR A 210 -0.43 23.52 -12.77
C THR A 210 0.34 24.83 -12.78
N VAL A 211 0.48 25.46 -11.62
CA VAL A 211 1.21 26.72 -11.49
C VAL A 211 2.72 26.53 -11.66
N LEU A 212 3.27 25.47 -11.07
CA LEU A 212 4.71 25.18 -11.13
C LEU A 212 5.21 24.94 -12.56
N GLU A 213 4.44 24.20 -13.35
CA GLU A 213 4.80 23.92 -14.75
C GLU A 213 4.60 25.14 -15.67
N ALA A 214 3.73 26.07 -15.29
CA ALA A 214 3.50 27.32 -16.04
C ALA A 214 4.61 28.37 -15.80
N MET A 215 5.41 28.21 -14.73
CA MET A 215 6.52 29.12 -14.42
C MET A 215 7.76 28.78 -15.25
N PRO A 216 8.25 29.69 -16.10
CA PRO A 216 9.40 29.41 -16.99
C PRO A 216 10.71 29.21 -16.23
N GLU A 217 10.85 29.72 -15.00
CA GLU A 217 12.00 29.56 -14.13
C GLU A 217 12.09 28.16 -13.49
N VAL A 218 10.96 27.44 -13.39
CA VAL A 218 10.92 26.07 -12.86
C VAL A 218 11.45 25.08 -13.89
N LYS A 219 12.72 24.71 -13.74
CA LYS A 219 13.47 23.88 -14.70
C LYS A 219 13.48 22.40 -14.36
N ALA A 220 13.25 22.03 -13.11
CA ALA A 220 13.14 20.62 -12.69
C ALA A 220 12.13 20.45 -11.58
N ILE A 221 11.50 19.27 -11.54
CA ILE A 221 10.58 18.86 -10.49
C ILE A 221 10.93 17.42 -10.11
N LEU A 222 11.18 17.20 -8.81
CA LEU A 222 11.40 15.89 -8.21
C LEU A 222 10.22 15.57 -7.29
N PHE A 223 9.69 14.38 -7.39
CA PHE A 223 8.82 13.79 -6.37
C PHE A 223 9.69 12.96 -5.43
N MET A 224 10.05 13.56 -4.31
CA MET A 224 10.85 12.91 -3.28
C MET A 224 10.01 11.92 -2.46
N GLY A 225 8.70 12.17 -2.38
CA GLY A 225 7.85 11.40 -1.47
C GLY A 225 8.25 11.63 -0.01
N GLN A 226 8.11 10.58 0.79
CA GLN A 226 8.57 10.50 2.18
C GLN A 226 9.61 9.39 2.27
N ALA A 227 10.85 9.74 2.06
CA ALA A 227 11.94 8.82 1.72
C ALA A 227 12.73 8.29 2.94
N GLY A 228 12.09 8.21 4.13
CA GLY A 228 12.71 7.66 5.33
C GLY A 228 13.79 8.53 5.95
N GLU A 229 14.55 7.96 6.91
CA GLU A 229 15.52 8.69 7.72
C GLU A 229 16.72 9.26 6.95
N GLU A 230 17.07 8.69 5.80
CA GLU A 230 18.16 9.13 4.92
C GLU A 230 17.65 9.89 3.67
N GLY A 231 16.37 10.24 3.63
CA GLY A 231 15.72 10.85 2.47
C GLY A 231 16.37 12.15 2.01
N GLY A 232 16.72 13.05 2.91
CA GLY A 232 17.39 14.32 2.56
C GLY A 232 18.79 14.11 1.99
N ASN A 233 19.55 13.15 2.51
CA ASN A 233 20.85 12.76 1.94
C ASN A 233 20.68 12.19 0.51
N ALA A 234 19.74 11.28 0.31
CA ALA A 234 19.43 10.71 -1.00
C ALA A 234 19.02 11.78 -2.02
N CYS A 235 18.13 12.71 -1.61
CA CYS A 235 17.68 13.81 -2.46
C CYS A 235 18.86 14.71 -2.88
N ALA A 236 19.71 15.14 -1.95
CA ALA A 236 20.88 15.96 -2.24
C ALA A 236 21.84 15.23 -3.21
N ARG A 237 22.07 13.94 -3.05
CA ARG A 237 22.94 13.13 -3.91
C ARG A 237 22.39 13.00 -5.33
N ILE A 238 21.08 12.88 -5.49
CA ILE A 238 20.41 12.91 -6.79
C ILE A 238 20.57 14.29 -7.42
N LEU A 239 20.22 15.37 -6.69
CA LEU A 239 20.33 16.74 -7.19
C LEU A 239 21.74 17.07 -7.70
N LEU A 240 22.79 16.52 -7.05
CA LEU A 240 24.19 16.72 -7.39
C LEU A 240 24.75 15.72 -8.42
N GLY A 241 23.95 14.75 -8.87
CA GLY A 241 24.36 13.74 -9.83
C GLY A 241 25.33 12.68 -9.31
N PHE A 242 25.45 12.52 -7.98
CA PHE A 242 26.19 11.40 -7.39
C PHE A 242 25.45 10.08 -7.56
N VAL A 243 24.14 10.17 -7.74
CA VAL A 243 23.25 9.06 -8.08
C VAL A 243 22.38 9.49 -9.25
N ASN A 244 22.20 8.60 -10.19
CA ASN A 244 21.29 8.80 -11.32
C ASN A 244 19.89 8.31 -10.94
N PRO A 245 18.84 9.16 -11.03
CA PRO A 245 17.48 8.74 -10.70
C PRO A 245 17.01 7.58 -11.59
N SER A 246 16.35 6.60 -10.97
CA SER A 246 15.86 5.41 -11.65
C SER A 246 14.45 4.98 -11.16
N ALA A 247 13.85 5.78 -10.29
CA ALA A 247 12.51 5.58 -9.78
C ALA A 247 11.45 5.85 -10.85
N LYS A 248 10.29 5.19 -10.71
CA LYS A 248 9.12 5.38 -11.57
C LYS A 248 7.87 5.56 -10.73
N LEU A 249 6.95 6.43 -11.16
CA LEU A 249 5.66 6.63 -10.51
C LEU A 249 4.87 5.32 -10.42
N THR A 250 4.19 5.14 -9.30
CA THR A 250 3.31 3.99 -9.01
C THR A 250 1.83 4.36 -9.07
N ALA A 251 1.53 5.62 -9.42
CA ALA A 251 0.21 6.14 -9.66
C ALA A 251 0.23 7.15 -10.80
N THR A 252 -0.87 7.25 -11.52
CA THR A 252 -1.11 8.25 -12.57
C THR A 252 -1.40 9.61 -11.93
N TRP A 253 -0.75 10.67 -12.40
CA TRP A 253 -1.03 12.03 -11.94
C TRP A 253 -1.93 12.74 -12.92
N ALA A 254 -3.12 13.14 -12.49
CA ALA A 254 -4.05 13.92 -13.29
C ALA A 254 -3.56 15.35 -13.54
N LYS A 255 -4.06 15.99 -14.59
CA LYS A 255 -3.82 17.43 -14.81
C LYS A 255 -4.62 18.28 -13.84
N ARG A 256 -5.84 17.85 -13.52
CA ARG A 256 -6.74 18.48 -12.55
C ARG A 256 -7.32 17.39 -11.67
N TYR A 257 -7.62 17.70 -10.43
CA TYR A 257 -8.24 16.75 -9.51
C TYR A 257 -9.51 16.10 -10.10
N MET A 258 -10.36 16.86 -10.74
CA MET A 258 -11.61 16.37 -11.36
C MET A 258 -11.41 15.46 -12.58
N ASP A 259 -10.18 15.24 -13.02
CA ASP A 259 -9.86 14.28 -14.08
C ASP A 259 -9.64 12.85 -13.51
N TYR A 260 -9.58 12.66 -12.17
CA TYR A 260 -9.53 11.33 -11.54
C TYR A 260 -10.91 10.65 -11.59
N PRO A 261 -10.96 9.31 -11.81
CA PRO A 261 -12.20 8.57 -11.65
C PRO A 261 -12.72 8.70 -10.20
N GLY A 262 -14.03 8.82 -10.02
CA GLY A 262 -14.62 8.96 -8.70
C GLY A 262 -14.24 10.22 -7.92
N ALA A 263 -13.65 11.25 -8.56
CA ALA A 263 -13.23 12.49 -7.88
C ALA A 263 -14.37 13.18 -7.12
N MET A 264 -15.58 13.20 -7.70
CA MET A 264 -16.77 13.81 -7.09
C MET A 264 -17.39 12.96 -5.97
N GLU A 265 -17.08 11.68 -5.94
CA GLU A 265 -17.61 10.73 -4.97
C GLU A 265 -16.69 10.57 -3.75
N PHE A 266 -15.50 11.18 -3.76
CA PHE A 266 -14.60 11.12 -2.62
C PHE A 266 -15.14 11.96 -1.46
N SER A 267 -15.06 11.44 -0.24
CA SER A 267 -15.74 11.95 0.97
C SER A 267 -15.54 13.45 1.23
N ASP A 268 -14.31 13.92 1.16
CA ASP A 268 -13.97 15.32 1.43
C ASP A 268 -14.58 16.28 0.39
N VAL A 269 -14.54 15.89 -0.88
CA VAL A 269 -15.10 16.70 -1.99
C VAL A 269 -16.62 16.78 -1.91
N ARG A 270 -17.28 15.66 -1.62
CA ARG A 270 -18.73 15.60 -1.39
C ARG A 270 -19.14 16.50 -0.22
N ALA A 271 -18.41 16.42 0.89
CA ALA A 271 -18.67 17.24 2.06
C ALA A 271 -18.51 18.76 1.80
N GLN A 272 -17.56 19.17 0.95
CA GLN A 272 -17.36 20.56 0.56
C GLN A 272 -18.45 21.11 -0.38
N LEU A 273 -19.01 20.27 -1.25
CA LEU A 273 -20.05 20.65 -2.21
C LEU A 273 -21.41 20.85 -1.54
N ASP A 274 -21.63 20.28 -0.36
CA ASP A 274 -22.90 20.31 0.36
C ASP A 274 -22.87 21.22 1.61
N GLU A 275 -22.19 22.37 1.52
CA GLU A 275 -22.01 23.36 2.61
C GLU A 275 -23.30 23.85 3.29
N GLY A 276 -24.48 23.40 2.85
CA GLY A 276 -25.78 23.86 3.36
C GLY A 276 -26.44 22.98 4.42
N ASN A 277 -25.99 21.73 4.65
CA ASN A 277 -26.76 20.77 5.45
C ASN A 277 -25.86 19.89 6.37
N ALA A 278 -25.50 20.41 7.53
CA ALA A 278 -24.68 19.70 8.50
C ALA A 278 -25.27 18.34 8.96
N SER A 279 -26.59 18.13 8.83
CA SER A 279 -27.25 16.87 9.18
C SER A 279 -27.05 15.75 8.16
N ASP A 280 -26.67 16.07 6.91
CA ASP A 280 -26.42 15.07 5.87
C ASP A 280 -24.94 14.69 5.73
N ARG A 281 -24.01 15.40 6.38
CA ARG A 281 -22.57 15.15 6.26
C ARG A 281 -22.20 13.72 6.71
N ASP A 282 -22.73 13.28 7.85
CA ASP A 282 -22.44 11.93 8.35
C ASP A 282 -23.00 10.86 7.41
N ALA A 283 -24.18 11.09 6.82
CA ALA A 283 -24.77 10.20 5.82
C ALA A 283 -23.95 10.15 4.52
N LEU A 284 -23.34 11.29 4.10
CA LEU A 284 -22.47 11.36 2.95
C LEU A 284 -21.15 10.60 3.18
N LEU A 285 -20.59 10.69 4.39
CA LEU A 285 -19.35 10.00 4.76
C LEU A 285 -19.58 8.49 5.02
N ALA A 286 -20.82 8.06 5.29
CA ALA A 286 -21.16 6.67 5.56
C ALA A 286 -21.22 5.77 4.31
N ARG A 287 -21.09 6.32 3.10
CA ARG A 287 -21.15 5.54 1.85
C ARG A 287 -20.05 5.95 0.89
N SER A 288 -19.42 4.97 0.27
CA SER A 288 -18.42 5.17 -0.78
C SER A 288 -18.71 4.23 -1.94
N ARG A 289 -19.09 4.77 -3.10
CA ARG A 289 -19.40 3.99 -4.30
C ARG A 289 -18.18 3.92 -5.22
N TYR A 290 -17.74 2.72 -5.57
CA TYR A 290 -16.63 2.48 -6.49
C TYR A 290 -17.17 2.30 -7.92
N GLU A 291 -17.89 3.32 -8.38
CA GLU A 291 -18.57 3.31 -9.69
C GLU A 291 -17.62 3.28 -10.89
N GLU A 292 -16.36 3.57 -10.68
CA GLU A 292 -15.33 3.42 -11.70
C GLU A 292 -15.04 1.94 -12.03
N GLY A 293 -15.50 0.99 -11.21
CA GLY A 293 -15.30 -0.44 -11.42
C GLY A 293 -13.81 -0.82 -11.51
N ILE A 294 -13.42 -1.52 -12.59
CA ILE A 294 -12.02 -1.89 -12.85
C ILE A 294 -11.15 -0.73 -13.35
N TYR A 295 -11.76 0.43 -13.63
CA TYR A 295 -11.08 1.57 -14.26
C TYR A 295 -10.44 2.51 -13.22
N VAL A 296 -9.45 2.00 -12.48
CA VAL A 296 -8.66 2.76 -11.52
C VAL A 296 -7.33 3.19 -12.14
N GLY A 297 -6.87 4.40 -11.83
CA GLY A 297 -5.59 4.91 -12.28
C GLY A 297 -5.40 4.88 -13.81
N TYR A 298 -4.23 4.44 -14.31
CA TYR A 298 -3.93 4.40 -15.75
C TYR A 298 -4.97 3.58 -16.55
N ARG A 299 -5.63 2.57 -15.95
CA ARG A 299 -6.71 1.83 -16.61
C ARG A 299 -7.85 2.75 -17.04
N TYR A 300 -8.19 3.73 -16.18
CA TYR A 300 -9.17 4.76 -16.51
C TYR A 300 -8.63 5.72 -17.58
N PHE A 301 -7.50 6.36 -17.32
CA PHE A 301 -6.95 7.40 -18.20
C PHE A 301 -6.75 6.89 -19.63
N ASP A 302 -6.20 5.68 -19.78
CA ASP A 302 -5.97 5.06 -21.07
C ASP A 302 -7.26 4.61 -21.76
N SER A 303 -8.24 4.06 -21.01
CA SER A 303 -9.48 3.53 -21.58
C SER A 303 -10.42 4.66 -22.00
N PHE A 304 -10.53 5.71 -21.19
CA PHE A 304 -11.41 6.84 -21.42
C PHE A 304 -10.77 7.95 -22.28
N GLY A 305 -9.48 7.84 -22.57
CA GLY A 305 -8.75 8.80 -23.38
C GLY A 305 -8.52 10.14 -22.68
N VAL A 306 -8.46 10.13 -21.35
CA VAL A 306 -8.14 11.29 -20.53
C VAL A 306 -6.62 11.42 -20.48
N ALA A 307 -6.07 12.55 -20.89
CA ALA A 307 -4.63 12.77 -20.89
C ALA A 307 -4.13 13.12 -19.49
N PRO A 308 -3.31 12.29 -18.85
CA PRO A 308 -2.78 12.61 -17.54
C PRO A 308 -1.70 13.71 -17.62
N ARG A 309 -1.25 14.18 -16.48
CA ARG A 309 -0.05 15.02 -16.35
C ARG A 309 1.20 14.16 -16.46
N TYR A 310 1.27 13.12 -15.63
CA TYR A 310 2.31 12.09 -15.72
C TYR A 310 1.64 10.71 -15.74
N HIS A 311 2.09 9.88 -16.66
CA HIS A 311 1.61 8.51 -16.80
C HIS A 311 2.13 7.61 -15.67
N PHE A 312 1.40 6.56 -15.37
CA PHE A 312 1.88 5.44 -14.54
C PHE A 312 3.22 4.92 -15.09
N GLY A 313 4.19 4.69 -14.21
CA GLY A 313 5.53 4.28 -14.59
C GLY A 313 6.44 5.41 -15.11
N HIS A 314 5.98 6.68 -15.12
CA HIS A 314 6.80 7.81 -15.54
C HIS A 314 7.95 8.06 -14.56
N GLY A 315 9.12 8.39 -15.08
CA GLY A 315 10.30 8.81 -14.33
C GLY A 315 11.47 9.00 -15.30
N LEU A 316 12.17 10.13 -15.17
CA LEU A 316 13.32 10.51 -16.00
C LEU A 316 14.63 10.02 -15.38
N SER A 317 15.67 10.03 -16.19
CA SER A 317 17.04 9.67 -15.81
C SER A 317 18.02 10.69 -16.39
N TYR A 318 19.22 10.79 -15.84
CA TYR A 318 20.33 11.60 -16.39
C TYR A 318 21.00 10.91 -17.58
N THR A 319 20.62 9.69 -17.90
CA THR A 319 21.07 8.94 -19.08
C THR A 319 19.90 8.52 -19.95
N SER A 320 20.15 7.84 -21.05
CA SER A 320 19.12 7.36 -21.97
C SER A 320 19.24 5.85 -22.15
N PHE A 321 18.11 5.19 -22.29
CA PHE A 321 18.06 3.76 -22.53
C PHE A 321 17.32 3.43 -23.83
N VAL A 322 17.72 2.35 -24.47
CA VAL A 322 17.01 1.72 -25.57
C VAL A 322 16.60 0.33 -25.14
N LEU A 323 15.30 0.07 -25.22
CA LEU A 323 14.71 -1.24 -24.97
C LEU A 323 14.45 -1.93 -26.30
N THR A 324 14.87 -3.19 -26.43
CA THR A 324 14.60 -4.03 -27.60
C THR A 324 13.95 -5.32 -27.14
N ALA A 325 12.64 -5.46 -27.40
CA ALA A 325 11.91 -6.66 -27.07
C ALA A 325 11.96 -7.66 -28.22
N GLU A 326 12.17 -8.94 -27.89
CA GLU A 326 11.87 -10.04 -28.80
C GLU A 326 10.39 -10.39 -28.70
N ALA A 327 9.98 -11.19 -29.65
CA ALA A 327 8.61 -11.70 -29.68
C ALA A 327 8.30 -12.59 -28.47
N PRO A 328 7.08 -12.46 -27.89
CA PRO A 328 6.61 -13.34 -26.81
C PRO A 328 6.65 -14.82 -27.23
N ARG A 329 7.10 -15.66 -26.31
CA ARG A 329 7.14 -17.12 -26.47
C ARG A 329 6.13 -17.73 -25.49
N ALA A 330 5.15 -18.48 -26.01
CA ALA A 330 4.19 -19.14 -25.15
C ALA A 330 4.77 -20.45 -24.56
N ALA A 331 4.45 -20.70 -23.29
CA ALA A 331 4.73 -21.93 -22.57
C ALA A 331 3.47 -22.39 -21.80
N ALA A 332 3.56 -23.51 -21.11
CA ALA A 332 2.41 -24.07 -20.39
C ALA A 332 1.95 -23.16 -19.22
N ASP A 333 2.83 -22.38 -18.64
CA ASP A 333 2.64 -21.51 -17.48
C ASP A 333 2.48 -20.03 -17.81
N GLY A 334 2.59 -19.64 -19.10
CA GLY A 334 2.44 -18.22 -19.48
C GLY A 334 3.24 -17.82 -20.71
N LEU A 335 3.64 -16.54 -20.75
CA LEU A 335 4.45 -15.97 -21.82
C LEU A 335 5.83 -15.60 -21.30
N TYR A 336 6.84 -15.81 -22.14
CA TYR A 336 8.22 -15.41 -21.89
C TYR A 336 8.65 -14.37 -22.94
N ILE A 337 9.10 -13.20 -22.46
CA ILE A 337 9.43 -12.07 -23.32
C ILE A 337 10.88 -11.66 -23.06
N PRO A 338 11.81 -12.03 -23.95
CA PRO A 338 13.18 -11.55 -23.86
C PRO A 338 13.25 -10.05 -24.21
N VAL A 339 13.91 -9.27 -23.37
CA VAL A 339 14.12 -7.83 -23.57
C VAL A 339 15.58 -7.50 -23.31
N THR A 340 16.21 -6.79 -24.25
CA THR A 340 17.54 -6.22 -24.07
C THR A 340 17.41 -4.73 -23.79
N VAL A 341 18.04 -4.28 -22.72
CA VAL A 341 18.14 -2.87 -22.34
C VAL A 341 19.58 -2.43 -22.50
N GLU A 342 19.81 -1.35 -23.23
CA GLU A 342 21.12 -0.72 -23.44
C GLU A 342 21.12 0.70 -22.85
N ASN A 343 22.13 1.05 -22.07
CA ASN A 343 22.39 2.43 -21.69
C ASN A 343 23.12 3.13 -22.85
N THR A 344 22.38 3.92 -23.63
CA THR A 344 22.89 4.64 -24.80
C THR A 344 23.34 6.06 -24.47
N GLY A 345 23.17 6.52 -23.25
CA GLY A 345 23.58 7.86 -22.79
C GLY A 345 25.03 7.90 -22.31
N ASN A 346 25.53 9.10 -22.03
CA ASN A 346 26.85 9.37 -21.48
C ASN A 346 26.80 10.70 -20.71
N PRO A 347 27.46 10.88 -19.56
CA PRO A 347 28.43 9.97 -18.93
C PRO A 347 27.85 9.05 -17.82
N TYR A 348 26.56 9.03 -17.57
CA TYR A 348 26.00 8.42 -16.37
C TYR A 348 25.69 6.92 -16.55
N ALA A 349 26.13 6.12 -15.58
CA ALA A 349 25.55 4.80 -15.38
C ALA A 349 24.12 4.94 -14.83
N GLY A 350 23.25 3.97 -15.11
CA GLY A 350 21.86 4.03 -14.64
C GLY A 350 21.16 2.69 -14.66
N LYS A 351 20.00 2.64 -14.03
CA LYS A 351 19.06 1.51 -14.04
C LYS A 351 17.79 1.91 -14.78
N GLU A 352 17.16 0.99 -15.48
CA GLU A 352 15.86 1.20 -16.14
C GLU A 352 14.86 0.13 -15.71
N VAL A 353 13.57 0.49 -15.69
CA VAL A 353 12.47 -0.42 -15.41
C VAL A 353 11.82 -0.84 -16.72
N VAL A 354 11.84 -2.12 -17.00
CA VAL A 354 11.11 -2.72 -18.12
C VAL A 354 9.71 -3.07 -17.63
N GLN A 355 8.69 -2.51 -18.30
CA GLN A 355 7.29 -2.72 -18.00
C GLN A 355 6.63 -3.41 -19.19
N VAL A 356 5.83 -4.46 -18.92
CA VAL A 356 5.09 -5.22 -19.93
C VAL A 356 3.60 -5.02 -19.72
N TYR A 357 2.91 -4.58 -20.76
CA TYR A 357 1.47 -4.38 -20.76
C TYR A 357 0.80 -5.31 -21.76
N ALA A 358 -0.38 -5.82 -21.42
CA ALA A 358 -1.25 -6.57 -22.30
C ALA A 358 -2.53 -5.78 -22.58
N ALA A 359 -2.81 -5.52 -23.85
CA ALA A 359 -4.13 -5.06 -24.27
C ALA A 359 -5.02 -6.26 -24.55
N CYS A 360 -6.19 -6.30 -23.90
CA CYS A 360 -7.13 -7.40 -23.97
C CYS A 360 -8.08 -7.27 -25.14
N PRO A 361 -8.64 -8.38 -25.69
CA PRO A 361 -9.68 -8.33 -26.71
C PRO A 361 -10.92 -7.65 -26.15
N GLN A 362 -11.55 -6.78 -26.94
CA GLN A 362 -12.79 -6.11 -26.62
C GLN A 362 -14.00 -6.83 -27.20
N PRO A 363 -15.20 -6.72 -26.58
CA PRO A 363 -16.41 -7.37 -27.08
C PRO A 363 -16.72 -6.98 -28.53
N ALA A 364 -17.24 -7.92 -29.35
CA ALA A 364 -17.64 -7.67 -30.73
C ALA A 364 -18.76 -6.61 -30.80
N ALA A 365 -18.86 -5.88 -31.93
CA ALA A 365 -19.95 -4.95 -32.12
C ALA A 365 -21.29 -5.69 -32.09
N ILE A 366 -22.23 -5.21 -31.27
CA ILE A 366 -23.62 -5.65 -31.37
C ILE A 366 -24.13 -5.14 -32.74
N SER A 367 -24.21 -6.03 -33.72
CA SER A 367 -24.77 -5.73 -35.02
C SER A 367 -26.29 -5.83 -34.91
N GLY A 368 -26.99 -4.69 -34.74
CA GLY A 368 -28.45 -4.66 -34.74
C GLY A 368 -28.98 -3.30 -34.26
N GLU A 369 -30.05 -2.85 -34.85
CA GLU A 369 -30.73 -1.58 -34.52
C GLU A 369 -31.32 -1.51 -33.09
N ASP A 370 -31.21 -2.59 -32.32
CA ASP A 370 -31.76 -2.71 -30.97
C ASP A 370 -30.95 -1.97 -29.92
N GLY A 371 -29.65 -1.72 -30.15
CA GLY A 371 -28.80 -0.97 -29.20
C GLY A 371 -29.08 0.53 -29.10
N VAL A 372 -29.74 1.12 -30.09
CA VAL A 372 -30.06 2.56 -30.12
C VAL A 372 -31.38 2.88 -29.40
N LYS A 373 -32.28 1.90 -29.30
CA LYS A 373 -33.57 2.09 -28.62
C LYS A 373 -33.46 1.99 -27.09
N ALA A 374 -32.55 1.18 -26.57
CA ALA A 374 -32.35 1.01 -25.12
C ALA A 374 -31.70 2.21 -24.44
N ALA A 375 -30.96 3.05 -25.18
CA ALA A 375 -30.29 4.24 -24.64
C ALA A 375 -31.18 5.52 -24.73
N ALA A 376 -32.34 5.45 -25.40
CA ALA A 376 -33.21 6.61 -25.65
C ALA A 376 -34.57 6.53 -24.95
N SER A 377 -34.98 5.39 -24.43
CA SER A 377 -36.20 5.21 -23.63
C SER A 377 -35.82 4.76 -22.22
N GLY A 378 -36.02 5.63 -21.24
CA GLY A 378 -35.89 5.28 -19.82
C GLY A 378 -37.05 4.37 -19.34
N GLU A 379 -37.33 3.30 -20.04
CA GLU A 379 -38.37 2.34 -19.67
C GLU A 379 -37.75 1.16 -18.91
N THR A 380 -38.20 0.99 -17.69
CA THR A 380 -37.87 -0.09 -16.80
C THR A 380 -38.44 -1.43 -17.29
N ALA A 381 -37.80 -2.53 -16.97
CA ALA A 381 -38.11 -3.88 -17.41
C ALA A 381 -39.53 -4.41 -17.03
N GLU A 382 -40.34 -3.65 -16.30
CA GLU A 382 -41.70 -4.02 -15.89
C GLU A 382 -42.77 -3.79 -16.95
N THR A 383 -42.53 -3.00 -18.00
CA THR A 383 -43.54 -2.67 -19.01
C THR A 383 -43.60 -3.62 -20.19
N LEU A 384 -42.73 -4.64 -20.27
CA LEU A 384 -42.72 -5.60 -21.40
C LEU A 384 -43.39 -6.95 -21.10
N ALA A 385 -43.99 -7.12 -19.93
CA ALA A 385 -44.56 -8.41 -19.51
C ALA A 385 -46.07 -8.56 -19.79
N GLU A 386 -46.80 -7.57 -20.27
CA GLU A 386 -48.26 -7.60 -20.41
C GLU A 386 -48.81 -7.90 -21.82
N ASP A 387 -48.00 -8.06 -22.87
CA ASP A 387 -48.51 -8.25 -24.23
C ASP A 387 -48.03 -9.51 -24.95
N ALA A 388 -47.83 -10.64 -24.24
CA ALA A 388 -47.58 -11.93 -24.86
C ALA A 388 -48.68 -12.96 -24.51
N GLY A 389 -49.79 -12.84 -25.18
CA GLY A 389 -50.81 -13.88 -25.24
C GLY A 389 -50.40 -15.00 -26.21
N ASN A 390 -50.28 -16.19 -25.65
CA ASN A 390 -50.53 -17.52 -26.22
C ASN A 390 -49.96 -17.83 -27.62
N GLY A 391 -48.82 -18.46 -27.69
CA GLY A 391 -48.34 -19.11 -28.91
C GLY A 391 -47.01 -19.83 -28.61
N GLY A 392 -47.06 -21.15 -28.34
CA GLY A 392 -45.84 -21.94 -28.08
C GLY A 392 -44.91 -21.92 -29.30
N VAL A 393 -43.72 -21.44 -29.10
CA VAL A 393 -42.57 -21.65 -29.98
C VAL A 393 -41.40 -21.99 -29.05
N ASP A 394 -40.82 -23.17 -29.25
CA ASP A 394 -39.57 -23.57 -28.63
C ASP A 394 -38.47 -22.53 -28.94
N VAL A 395 -38.14 -21.72 -28.00
CA VAL A 395 -36.98 -20.82 -28.06
C VAL A 395 -35.84 -21.55 -27.37
N GLU A 396 -35.03 -22.28 -28.11
CA GLU A 396 -33.64 -22.47 -27.77
C GLU A 396 -32.97 -21.07 -27.80
N ALA A 397 -33.06 -20.34 -26.72
CA ALA A 397 -32.29 -19.14 -26.50
C ALA A 397 -30.85 -19.60 -26.31
N SER A 398 -30.04 -19.54 -27.37
CA SER A 398 -28.61 -19.46 -27.26
C SER A 398 -28.31 -18.17 -26.46
N ALA A 399 -28.05 -18.29 -25.15
CA ALA A 399 -27.52 -17.22 -24.34
C ALA A 399 -26.14 -16.89 -24.90
N GLN A 400 -26.07 -15.95 -25.83
CA GLN A 400 -24.82 -15.30 -26.18
C GLN A 400 -24.37 -14.51 -24.94
N ALA A 401 -23.36 -15.06 -24.27
CA ALA A 401 -22.74 -14.40 -23.10
C ALA A 401 -22.43 -12.96 -23.46
N LYS A 402 -22.92 -12.05 -22.63
CA LYS A 402 -22.71 -10.60 -22.78
C LYS A 402 -21.27 -10.30 -22.35
N VAL A 403 -20.33 -10.30 -23.30
CA VAL A 403 -18.92 -10.03 -23.00
C VAL A 403 -18.78 -8.61 -22.48
N GLU A 404 -18.36 -8.46 -21.22
CA GLU A 404 -18.15 -7.16 -20.59
C GLU A 404 -16.93 -6.43 -21.17
N ALA A 405 -17.01 -5.10 -21.26
CA ALA A 405 -15.89 -4.27 -21.69
C ALA A 405 -14.70 -4.37 -20.72
N LYS A 406 -13.49 -4.30 -21.25
CA LYS A 406 -12.23 -4.37 -20.49
C LYS A 406 -11.43 -3.08 -20.63
N GLU A 407 -10.55 -2.87 -19.69
CA GLU A 407 -9.57 -1.79 -19.81
C GLU A 407 -8.74 -1.95 -21.10
N TYR A 408 -8.22 -0.82 -21.60
CA TYR A 408 -7.43 -0.80 -22.83
C TYR A 408 -6.18 -1.68 -22.72
N LYS A 409 -5.45 -1.55 -21.61
CA LYS A 409 -4.27 -2.35 -21.29
C LYS A 409 -4.06 -2.46 -19.79
N ARG A 410 -3.37 -3.52 -19.35
CA ARG A 410 -2.96 -3.74 -17.96
C ARG A 410 -1.49 -4.12 -17.87
N LEU A 411 -0.83 -3.74 -16.78
CA LEU A 411 0.50 -4.22 -16.42
C LEU A 411 0.44 -5.72 -16.15
N VAL A 412 1.32 -6.51 -16.80
CA VAL A 412 1.33 -7.97 -16.66
C VAL A 412 2.68 -8.54 -16.22
N ALA A 413 3.75 -7.77 -16.34
CA ALA A 413 5.07 -8.07 -15.77
C ALA A 413 5.93 -6.80 -15.73
N PHE A 414 6.93 -6.81 -14.85
CA PHE A 414 7.97 -5.77 -14.82
C PHE A 414 9.28 -6.35 -14.30
N ARG A 415 10.38 -5.65 -14.58
CA ARG A 415 11.69 -5.93 -13.99
C ARG A 415 12.62 -4.73 -14.11
N LYS A 416 13.40 -4.46 -13.07
CA LYS A 416 14.44 -3.42 -13.07
C LYS A 416 15.80 -4.03 -13.48
N THR A 417 16.57 -3.29 -14.28
CA THR A 417 17.92 -3.71 -14.64
C THR A 417 18.89 -3.58 -13.46
N ARG A 418 20.01 -4.28 -13.52
CA ARG A 418 21.19 -3.87 -12.77
C ARG A 418 21.69 -2.49 -13.20
N LEU A 419 22.67 -1.94 -12.49
CA LEU A 419 23.33 -0.70 -12.90
C LEU A 419 24.12 -0.93 -14.20
N LEU A 420 23.77 -0.19 -15.28
CA LEU A 420 24.39 -0.27 -16.59
C LEU A 420 25.29 0.93 -16.81
N ALA A 421 26.58 0.70 -17.08
CA ALA A 421 27.49 1.74 -17.54
C ALA A 421 27.11 2.23 -18.97
N PRO A 422 27.58 3.42 -19.42
CA PRO A 422 27.38 3.87 -20.77
C PRO A 422 27.84 2.84 -21.82
N GLY A 423 26.96 2.48 -22.76
CA GLY A 423 27.17 1.45 -23.77
C GLY A 423 27.00 0.01 -23.28
N GLU A 424 26.72 -0.20 -22.01
CA GLU A 424 26.48 -1.53 -21.46
C GLU A 424 25.04 -1.99 -21.69
N GLN A 425 24.84 -3.31 -21.84
CA GLN A 425 23.54 -3.92 -22.09
C GLN A 425 23.27 -5.03 -21.07
N GLU A 426 21.98 -5.26 -20.82
CA GLU A 426 21.47 -6.41 -20.10
C GLU A 426 20.31 -7.04 -20.88
N THR A 427 20.35 -8.35 -21.04
CA THR A 427 19.20 -9.10 -21.59
C THR A 427 18.53 -9.86 -20.46
N MET A 428 17.23 -9.63 -20.29
CA MET A 428 16.38 -10.29 -19.31
C MET A 428 15.20 -10.94 -19.99
N THR A 429 14.64 -11.99 -19.38
CA THR A 429 13.39 -12.59 -19.83
C THR A 429 12.32 -12.31 -18.77
N LEU A 430 11.26 -11.61 -19.18
CA LEU A 430 10.09 -11.38 -18.32
C LEU A 430 9.10 -12.52 -18.51
N HIS A 431 8.55 -12.99 -17.42
CA HIS A 431 7.50 -14.00 -17.38
C HIS A 431 6.16 -13.32 -17.11
N VAL A 432 5.17 -13.57 -17.96
CA VAL A 432 3.78 -13.16 -17.79
C VAL A 432 2.97 -14.40 -17.46
N ASP A 433 2.54 -14.50 -16.22
CA ASP A 433 1.65 -15.56 -15.76
C ASP A 433 0.30 -15.50 -16.49
N GLY A 434 -0.30 -16.65 -16.78
CA GLY A 434 -1.60 -16.73 -17.46
C GLY A 434 -2.72 -16.01 -16.71
N ARG A 435 -2.68 -16.00 -15.37
CA ARG A 435 -3.62 -15.28 -14.52
C ARG A 435 -3.57 -13.77 -14.73
N ALA A 436 -2.41 -13.19 -15.09
CA ALA A 436 -2.27 -11.77 -15.39
C ALA A 436 -3.01 -11.35 -16.67
N LEU A 437 -3.27 -12.28 -17.58
CA LEU A 437 -4.07 -12.08 -18.80
C LEU A 437 -5.56 -12.29 -18.58
N ALA A 438 -5.95 -12.97 -17.52
CA ALA A 438 -7.36 -13.34 -17.27
C ALA A 438 -8.16 -12.14 -16.75
N SER A 439 -9.46 -12.15 -17.04
CA SER A 439 -10.47 -11.26 -16.45
C SER A 439 -11.49 -12.09 -15.69
N PHE A 440 -12.16 -11.48 -14.72
CA PHE A 440 -13.21 -12.14 -13.98
C PHE A 440 -14.56 -11.95 -14.65
N ARG A 441 -15.28 -13.04 -14.85
CA ARG A 441 -16.65 -13.06 -15.41
C ARG A 441 -17.64 -13.38 -14.32
N THR A 442 -18.61 -12.50 -14.13
CA THR A 442 -19.69 -12.66 -13.16
C THR A 442 -20.88 -13.45 -13.73
N ASP A 443 -20.95 -13.63 -15.04
CA ASP A 443 -22.05 -14.30 -15.74
C ASP A 443 -21.75 -15.77 -16.13
N TYR A 444 -20.82 -16.44 -15.40
CA TYR A 444 -20.47 -17.82 -15.70
C TYR A 444 -21.66 -18.77 -15.45
N ASP A 445 -22.23 -18.75 -14.25
CA ASP A 445 -23.53 -19.33 -13.91
C ASP A 445 -24.17 -18.61 -12.71
N ALA A 446 -25.34 -19.06 -12.27
CA ALA A 446 -26.08 -18.40 -11.19
C ALA A 446 -25.41 -18.50 -9.79
N ALA A 447 -24.46 -19.42 -9.61
CA ALA A 447 -23.78 -19.67 -8.33
C ALA A 447 -22.29 -19.32 -8.37
N HIS A 448 -21.71 -19.19 -9.57
CA HIS A 448 -20.26 -19.06 -9.74
C HIS A 448 -19.89 -17.99 -10.77
N GLY A 449 -18.82 -17.27 -10.44
CA GLY A 449 -18.01 -16.53 -11.40
C GLY A 449 -16.82 -17.37 -11.88
N ALA A 450 -16.09 -16.86 -12.87
CA ALA A 450 -14.91 -17.56 -13.39
C ALA A 450 -13.80 -16.60 -13.81
N TRP A 451 -12.55 -17.00 -13.58
CA TRP A 451 -11.39 -16.37 -14.19
C TRP A 451 -11.13 -16.94 -15.57
N VAL A 452 -11.12 -16.08 -16.57
CA VAL A 452 -11.14 -16.49 -17.97
C VAL A 452 -10.09 -15.74 -18.77
N ILE A 453 -9.30 -16.46 -19.57
CA ILE A 453 -8.57 -15.88 -20.70
C ILE A 453 -9.47 -16.03 -21.92
N GLU A 454 -9.98 -14.92 -22.43
CA GLU A 454 -10.94 -14.94 -23.54
C GLU A 454 -10.29 -15.25 -24.89
N ALA A 455 -11.05 -15.83 -25.78
CA ALA A 455 -10.64 -15.99 -27.17
C ALA A 455 -10.43 -14.63 -27.85
N GLY A 456 -9.37 -14.50 -28.63
CA GLY A 456 -9.06 -13.28 -29.36
C GLY A 456 -7.56 -12.96 -29.39
N HIS A 457 -7.26 -11.73 -29.73
CA HIS A 457 -5.88 -11.26 -29.85
C HIS A 457 -5.49 -10.37 -28.67
N TYR A 458 -4.38 -10.70 -28.01
CA TYR A 458 -3.76 -9.93 -26.94
C TYR A 458 -2.52 -9.24 -27.51
N ALA A 459 -2.49 -7.91 -27.51
CA ALA A 459 -1.30 -7.17 -27.90
C ALA A 459 -0.39 -7.01 -26.68
N ILE A 460 0.87 -7.40 -26.83
CA ILE A 460 1.88 -7.32 -25.79
C ILE A 460 2.81 -6.13 -26.10
N PHE A 461 2.82 -5.18 -25.19
CA PHE A 461 3.64 -3.99 -25.26
C PHE A 461 4.76 -4.05 -24.22
N VAL A 462 5.94 -3.54 -24.60
CA VAL A 462 7.10 -3.40 -23.71
C VAL A 462 7.58 -1.96 -23.74
N GLY A 463 7.85 -1.39 -22.60
CA GLY A 463 8.35 -0.02 -22.48
C GLY A 463 8.79 0.34 -21.08
N SER A 464 8.96 1.65 -20.84
CA SER A 464 9.42 2.20 -19.56
C SER A 464 8.33 2.94 -18.78
N SER A 465 7.13 3.05 -19.34
CA SER A 465 5.92 3.61 -18.69
C SER A 465 4.66 3.19 -19.45
N SER A 466 3.47 3.49 -18.91
CA SER A 466 2.19 3.26 -19.60
C SER A 466 1.94 4.22 -20.77
N GLU A 467 2.74 5.26 -20.95
CA GLU A 467 2.63 6.21 -22.04
C GLU A 467 2.83 5.54 -23.41
N GLU A 468 1.86 5.71 -24.34
CA GLU A 468 1.89 5.04 -25.65
C GLU A 468 3.17 5.32 -26.43
N SER A 469 3.73 6.55 -26.33
CA SER A 469 4.98 6.93 -27.00
C SER A 469 6.23 6.23 -26.46
N ARG A 470 6.12 5.62 -25.28
CA ARG A 470 7.19 4.86 -24.59
C ARG A 470 7.03 3.36 -24.72
N LEU A 471 5.98 2.90 -25.42
CA LEU A 471 5.67 1.49 -25.60
C LEU A 471 6.01 1.03 -27.02
N GLN A 472 6.59 -0.14 -27.15
CA GLN A 472 6.71 -0.85 -28.41
C GLN A 472 5.83 -2.11 -28.39
N LEU A 473 5.18 -2.41 -29.51
CA LEU A 473 4.48 -3.67 -29.70
C LEU A 473 5.50 -4.80 -29.88
N ALA A 474 5.67 -5.63 -28.84
CA ALA A 474 6.55 -6.80 -28.88
C ALA A 474 5.95 -7.95 -29.69
N GLY A 475 4.63 -8.07 -29.68
CA GLY A 475 3.92 -9.09 -30.49
C GLY A 475 2.44 -9.14 -30.13
N VAL A 476 1.73 -10.00 -30.86
CA VAL A 476 0.31 -10.33 -30.62
C VAL A 476 0.19 -11.82 -30.36
N VAL A 477 -0.49 -12.17 -29.29
CA VAL A 477 -0.79 -13.55 -28.90
C VAL A 477 -2.23 -13.85 -29.26
N GLU A 478 -2.46 -14.88 -30.05
CA GLU A 478 -3.79 -15.37 -30.44
C GLU A 478 -4.22 -16.45 -29.46
N VAL A 479 -5.33 -16.25 -28.77
CA VAL A 479 -6.03 -17.25 -27.98
C VAL A 479 -7.19 -17.76 -28.83
N ALA A 480 -7.06 -18.98 -29.35
CA ALA A 480 -7.99 -19.54 -30.35
C ALA A 480 -9.36 -19.90 -29.76
N ALA A 481 -9.41 -20.24 -28.48
CA ALA A 481 -10.63 -20.56 -27.73
C ALA A 481 -10.52 -20.02 -26.31
N GLU A 482 -11.64 -19.64 -25.75
CA GLU A 482 -11.75 -19.24 -24.35
C GLU A 482 -11.17 -20.31 -23.42
N LYS A 483 -10.46 -19.87 -22.39
CA LYS A 483 -9.86 -20.73 -21.39
C LYS A 483 -10.30 -20.32 -20.01
N VAL A 484 -11.07 -21.17 -19.36
CA VAL A 484 -11.42 -21.02 -17.94
C VAL A 484 -10.23 -21.49 -17.10
N LEU A 485 -9.72 -20.61 -16.25
CA LEU A 485 -8.61 -20.91 -15.34
C LEU A 485 -9.09 -21.41 -14.00
N GLU A 486 -10.18 -20.83 -13.49
CA GLU A 486 -10.70 -21.11 -12.16
C GLU A 486 -12.19 -20.72 -12.10
N ILE A 487 -13.01 -21.59 -11.50
CA ILE A 487 -14.42 -21.32 -11.22
C ILE A 487 -14.54 -21.15 -9.71
N VAL A 488 -15.17 -20.06 -9.26
CA VAL A 488 -15.28 -19.71 -7.84
C VAL A 488 -16.69 -19.26 -7.49
N PRO A 489 -17.15 -19.46 -6.24
CA PRO A 489 -18.45 -18.96 -5.80
C PRO A 489 -18.58 -17.45 -5.95
N HIS A 490 -19.79 -16.94 -6.15
CA HIS A 490 -20.06 -15.51 -6.03
C HIS A 490 -19.85 -15.03 -4.61
N ILE A 491 -19.33 -13.82 -4.47
CA ILE A 491 -18.97 -13.20 -3.19
C ILE A 491 -19.51 -11.77 -3.10
N CYS A 492 -19.71 -11.30 -1.87
CA CYS A 492 -19.99 -9.90 -1.54
C CYS A 492 -21.01 -9.24 -2.48
N PRO A 493 -22.24 -9.76 -2.62
CA PRO A 493 -23.22 -9.22 -3.55
C PRO A 493 -23.55 -7.77 -3.20
N VAL A 494 -23.61 -6.89 -4.20
CA VAL A 494 -23.98 -5.49 -4.03
C VAL A 494 -25.41 -5.38 -3.50
N LYS A 495 -25.59 -4.67 -2.39
CA LYS A 495 -26.89 -4.40 -1.77
C LYS A 495 -27.42 -3.00 -2.04
N ASP A 496 -26.55 -2.05 -2.43
CA ASP A 496 -26.95 -0.69 -2.78
C ASP A 496 -27.68 -0.69 -4.14
N ALA A 497 -29.00 -0.47 -4.10
CA ALA A 497 -29.84 -0.48 -5.30
C ALA A 497 -29.52 0.69 -6.27
N ASP A 498 -28.88 1.75 -5.79
CA ASP A 498 -28.48 2.91 -6.57
C ASP A 498 -27.05 2.81 -7.11
N PHE A 499 -26.34 1.71 -6.84
CA PHE A 499 -25.00 1.50 -7.34
C PHE A 499 -25.00 1.13 -8.81
N HIS A 500 -24.25 1.89 -9.61
CA HIS A 500 -24.09 1.64 -11.04
C HIS A 500 -22.66 1.96 -11.46
N GLU A 501 -21.99 1.00 -12.11
CA GLU A 501 -20.70 1.30 -12.70
C GLU A 501 -20.81 2.33 -13.84
N CYS A 502 -19.78 3.14 -14.00
CA CYS A 502 -19.69 4.17 -15.00
C CYS A 502 -19.81 3.60 -16.44
N ALA A 503 -20.42 4.36 -17.32
CA ALA A 503 -20.59 3.95 -18.73
C ALA A 503 -19.23 3.93 -19.46
N VAL A 504 -18.84 2.76 -19.98
CA VAL A 504 -17.56 2.55 -20.65
C VAL A 504 -17.59 3.03 -22.09
N PRO A 505 -16.58 3.75 -22.60
CA PRO A 505 -16.52 4.21 -23.99
C PRO A 505 -16.09 3.09 -24.95
N VAL A 506 -16.90 2.02 -25.06
CA VAL A 506 -16.62 0.79 -25.83
C VAL A 506 -16.16 1.07 -27.26
N GLU A 507 -16.76 2.03 -27.94
CA GLU A 507 -16.39 2.40 -29.31
C GLU A 507 -14.99 3.04 -29.40
N SER A 508 -14.57 3.80 -28.39
CA SER A 508 -13.22 4.35 -28.31
C SER A 508 -12.20 3.23 -28.07
N LEU A 509 -12.51 2.31 -27.18
CA LEU A 509 -11.69 1.12 -26.90
C LEU A 509 -11.50 0.26 -28.14
N ARG A 510 -12.58 0.01 -28.88
CA ARG A 510 -12.53 -0.74 -30.14
C ARG A 510 -11.63 -0.09 -31.17
N ARG A 511 -11.70 1.25 -31.32
CA ARG A 511 -10.81 1.97 -32.25
C ARG A 511 -9.34 1.81 -31.87
N LYS A 512 -9.02 1.88 -30.58
CA LYS A 512 -7.66 1.62 -30.09
C LYS A 512 -7.23 0.17 -30.39
N THR A 513 -8.11 -0.78 -30.11
CA THR A 513 -7.87 -2.21 -30.39
C THR A 513 -7.70 -2.46 -31.88
N GLN A 514 -8.48 -1.82 -32.75
CA GLN A 514 -8.38 -1.96 -34.20
C GLN A 514 -7.05 -1.42 -34.74
N ALA A 515 -6.54 -0.31 -34.19
CA ALA A 515 -5.29 0.29 -34.64
C ALA A 515 -4.09 -0.66 -34.49
N TRP A 516 -3.95 -1.39 -33.40
CA TRP A 516 -2.87 -2.38 -33.27
C TRP A 516 -3.16 -3.66 -34.03
N SER A 517 -4.43 -4.06 -34.21
CA SER A 517 -4.81 -5.18 -35.06
C SER A 517 -4.42 -4.93 -36.52
N ASP A 518 -4.65 -3.74 -37.04
CA ASP A 518 -4.25 -3.32 -38.40
C ASP A 518 -2.74 -3.31 -38.55
N THR A 519 -2.03 -2.83 -37.51
CA THR A 519 -0.57 -2.87 -37.44
C THR A 519 -0.10 -4.32 -37.52
N TRP A 520 -0.69 -5.23 -36.74
CA TRP A 520 -0.38 -6.64 -36.76
C TRP A 520 -0.64 -7.31 -38.11
N ALA A 521 -1.78 -7.03 -38.74
CA ALA A 521 -2.10 -7.53 -40.05
C ALA A 521 -1.07 -7.10 -41.12
N THR A 522 -0.64 -5.84 -41.07
CA THR A 522 0.41 -5.29 -41.96
C THR A 522 1.76 -5.98 -41.71
N MET A 523 2.14 -6.19 -40.46
CA MET A 523 3.37 -6.89 -40.09
C MET A 523 3.34 -8.36 -40.56
N LYS A 524 2.20 -9.05 -40.39
CA LYS A 524 2.00 -10.43 -40.83
C LYS A 524 2.12 -10.57 -42.35
N GLN A 525 1.55 -9.63 -43.13
CA GLN A 525 1.65 -9.59 -44.57
C GLN A 525 3.11 -9.37 -45.05
N ALA A 526 3.85 -8.45 -44.43
CA ALA A 526 5.23 -8.18 -44.74
C ALA A 526 6.15 -9.39 -44.43
N ALA A 527 5.87 -10.13 -43.38
CA ALA A 527 6.58 -11.37 -43.04
C ALA A 527 6.35 -12.47 -44.06
N GLN A 528 5.12 -12.61 -44.57
CA GLN A 528 4.79 -13.57 -45.65
C GLN A 528 5.53 -13.22 -46.92
N GLN A 529 5.90 -11.97 -47.15
CA GLN A 529 6.68 -11.49 -48.29
C GLN A 529 8.23 -11.63 -48.12
N GLY A 530 8.67 -12.31 -47.07
CA GLY A 530 10.10 -12.53 -46.81
C GLY A 530 10.88 -11.31 -46.33
N LYS A 531 10.15 -10.23 -45.93
CA LYS A 531 10.79 -9.04 -45.34
C LYS A 531 11.06 -9.30 -43.86
N ARG A 532 12.31 -9.16 -43.43
CA ARG A 532 12.68 -9.13 -42.01
C ARG A 532 12.08 -7.90 -41.36
N ILE A 533 11.13 -8.09 -40.43
CA ILE A 533 10.60 -7.04 -39.59
C ILE A 533 11.03 -7.39 -38.15
N ALA A 534 11.70 -6.46 -37.50
CA ALA A 534 12.02 -6.61 -36.10
C ALA A 534 10.71 -6.74 -35.27
N GLY A 535 10.62 -7.72 -34.40
CA GLY A 535 9.44 -7.94 -33.54
C GLY A 535 8.37 -8.88 -34.10
N LEU A 536 8.58 -9.57 -35.21
CA LEU A 536 7.60 -10.49 -35.74
C LEU A 536 7.76 -11.91 -35.23
N CYS A 537 6.75 -12.40 -34.53
CA CYS A 537 6.60 -13.78 -34.14
C CYS A 537 5.75 -14.56 -35.15
N GLY A 538 6.16 -15.81 -35.41
CA GLY A 538 5.32 -16.78 -36.07
C GLY A 538 4.08 -17.12 -35.23
N LYS A 539 3.10 -17.83 -35.83
CA LYS A 539 1.91 -18.33 -35.15
C LYS A 539 2.23 -18.86 -33.76
N LEU A 540 1.85 -18.12 -32.73
CA LEU A 540 1.78 -18.61 -31.38
C LEU A 540 0.34 -19.04 -31.12
N GLY A 541 0.02 -20.28 -31.50
CA GLY A 541 -1.16 -20.92 -31.03
C GLY A 541 -0.88 -21.36 -29.58
N TRP A 542 -1.58 -20.84 -28.64
CA TRP A 542 -1.65 -21.39 -27.29
C TRP A 542 -2.47 -22.70 -27.33
N THR A 543 -1.87 -23.76 -27.87
CA THR A 543 -2.55 -25.03 -28.07
C THR A 543 -2.13 -26.13 -27.09
N GLN A 544 -1.30 -25.82 -26.10
CA GLN A 544 -0.98 -26.77 -25.04
C GLN A 544 -1.29 -26.22 -23.68
N ALA A 545 -2.31 -26.77 -23.12
CA ALA A 545 -2.62 -26.93 -21.70
C ALA A 545 -1.74 -26.14 -20.71
N LEU A 546 -2.18 -24.94 -20.33
CA LEU A 546 -2.15 -24.62 -18.89
C LEU A 546 -3.02 -25.74 -18.29
N GLY A 547 -2.47 -26.58 -17.40
CA GLY A 547 -3.22 -27.74 -16.92
C GLY A 547 -4.61 -27.34 -16.48
N GLU A 548 -5.61 -28.13 -16.85
CA GLU A 548 -6.95 -28.03 -16.30
C GLU A 548 -6.85 -28.29 -14.80
N THR A 549 -6.61 -27.25 -14.04
CA THR A 549 -6.89 -27.29 -12.61
C THR A 549 -8.35 -26.85 -12.48
N VAL A 550 -9.25 -27.74 -12.81
CA VAL A 550 -10.63 -27.64 -12.36
C VAL A 550 -10.57 -27.88 -10.87
N TRP A 551 -10.73 -26.83 -10.09
CA TRP A 551 -10.91 -26.95 -8.66
C TRP A 551 -12.35 -27.43 -8.43
N ALA A 552 -12.53 -28.68 -8.00
CA ALA A 552 -13.84 -29.16 -7.57
C ALA A 552 -14.13 -28.59 -6.19
N PRO A 553 -15.31 -27.98 -5.95
CA PRO A 553 -15.71 -27.56 -4.61
C PRO A 553 -15.74 -28.80 -3.71
N GLY A 554 -14.91 -28.82 -2.67
CA GLY A 554 -14.91 -29.90 -1.69
C GLY A 554 -13.57 -30.59 -1.42
N GLU A 555 -12.50 -30.33 -2.16
CA GLU A 555 -11.18 -30.75 -1.72
C GLU A 555 -10.64 -29.71 -0.74
N GLU A 556 -10.56 -30.06 0.54
CA GLU A 556 -9.87 -29.27 1.53
C GLU A 556 -8.44 -29.01 1.06
N PRO A 557 -7.96 -27.74 1.11
CA PRO A 557 -6.59 -27.43 0.76
C PRO A 557 -5.66 -28.24 1.66
N VAL A 558 -4.73 -28.98 1.08
CA VAL A 558 -3.64 -29.60 1.81
C VAL A 558 -2.74 -28.46 2.30
N PHE A 559 -2.96 -28.06 3.55
CA PHE A 559 -2.04 -27.17 4.26
C PHE A 559 -0.63 -27.74 4.20
N ARG A 560 0.41 -26.83 4.24
CA ARG A 560 1.85 -27.13 4.30
C ARG A 560 2.02 -28.55 4.77
N ASN A 561 2.74 -29.43 4.09
CA ASN A 561 2.82 -30.85 4.41
C ASN A 561 2.30 -31.11 5.83
N ALA A 562 1.05 -31.52 5.98
CA ALA A 562 0.29 -31.59 7.23
C ALA A 562 0.87 -32.59 8.25
N GLN A 563 2.15 -32.48 8.55
CA GLN A 563 2.91 -33.37 9.41
C GLN A 563 4.10 -32.67 10.10
N ASP A 564 4.16 -31.35 10.09
CA ASP A 564 5.08 -30.62 10.95
C ASP A 564 4.69 -30.88 12.43
N ASP A 565 5.66 -31.04 13.28
CA ASP A 565 5.44 -31.29 14.71
C ASP A 565 4.65 -30.16 15.38
N LEU A 566 4.81 -28.92 14.91
CA LEU A 566 4.11 -27.77 15.45
C LEU A 566 2.62 -27.74 15.04
N ASP A 567 2.26 -28.15 13.84
CA ASP A 567 0.86 -28.31 13.43
C ASP A 567 0.17 -29.36 14.30
N ARG A 568 0.83 -30.51 14.52
CA ARG A 568 0.32 -31.55 15.40
C ARG A 568 0.16 -31.07 16.85
N MET A 569 1.11 -30.25 17.32
CA MET A 569 1.08 -29.68 18.66
C MET A 569 -0.07 -28.68 18.81
N ALA A 570 -0.24 -27.75 17.87
CA ALA A 570 -1.37 -26.79 17.86
C ALA A 570 -2.72 -27.53 17.88
N HIS A 571 -2.88 -28.52 17.00
CA HIS A 571 -4.09 -29.34 16.94
C HIS A 571 -4.34 -30.11 18.24
N ALA A 572 -3.29 -30.71 18.83
CA ALA A 572 -3.42 -31.44 20.09
C ALA A 572 -3.84 -30.54 21.26
N ILE A 573 -3.28 -29.32 21.35
CA ILE A 573 -3.65 -28.33 22.35
C ILE A 573 -5.09 -27.89 22.13
N ALA A 574 -5.44 -27.45 20.91
CA ALA A 574 -6.79 -26.99 20.59
C ALA A 574 -7.87 -28.09 20.81
N SER A 575 -7.52 -29.36 20.57
CA SER A 575 -8.44 -30.50 20.78
C SER A 575 -8.59 -30.89 22.24
N ALA A 576 -7.57 -30.70 23.08
CA ALA A 576 -7.53 -31.15 24.47
C ALA A 576 -8.16 -30.15 25.46
N LEU A 577 -8.13 -28.86 25.14
CA LEU A 577 -8.63 -27.80 26.01
C LEU A 577 -10.17 -27.71 25.97
N GLU A 578 -10.78 -27.26 27.07
CA GLU A 578 -12.18 -26.90 27.09
C GLU A 578 -12.41 -25.59 26.32
N VAL A 579 -13.62 -25.40 25.76
CA VAL A 579 -13.95 -24.20 24.96
C VAL A 579 -13.66 -22.92 25.73
N LYS A 580 -14.00 -22.85 27.01
CA LYS A 580 -13.74 -21.67 27.85
C LYS A 580 -12.25 -21.29 27.96
N ASP A 581 -11.33 -22.27 27.81
CA ASP A 581 -9.89 -22.03 27.86
C ASP A 581 -9.33 -21.65 26.47
N LEU A 582 -10.08 -21.90 25.41
CA LEU A 582 -9.75 -21.51 24.03
C LEU A 582 -10.20 -20.10 23.69
N ILE A 583 -11.33 -19.64 24.21
CA ILE A 583 -11.92 -18.32 23.89
C ILE A 583 -10.91 -17.18 24.13
N PRO A 584 -10.13 -17.13 25.23
CA PRO A 584 -9.14 -16.09 25.43
C PRO A 584 -8.04 -16.03 24.36
N LEU A 585 -7.78 -17.13 23.62
CA LEU A 585 -6.81 -17.15 22.52
C LEU A 585 -7.29 -16.40 21.27
N LEU A 586 -8.60 -16.13 21.17
CA LEU A 586 -9.22 -15.48 20.02
C LEU A 586 -9.14 -13.94 20.10
N MET A 587 -8.45 -13.42 21.11
CA MET A 587 -8.28 -11.97 21.29
C MET A 587 -6.88 -11.64 21.77
N GLY A 588 -6.50 -10.37 21.62
CA GLY A 588 -5.26 -9.85 22.17
C GLY A 588 -5.26 -9.89 23.70
N GLU A 589 -4.08 -9.76 24.28
CA GLU A 589 -3.96 -9.64 25.73
C GLU A 589 -4.52 -8.31 26.20
N PHE A 590 -5.46 -8.30 27.15
CA PHE A 590 -6.04 -7.10 27.71
C PHE A 590 -6.08 -7.19 29.24
N ASP A 591 -5.86 -6.08 29.90
CA ASP A 591 -6.04 -5.91 31.32
C ASP A 591 -7.40 -5.23 31.56
N MET A 592 -8.22 -5.77 32.44
CA MET A 592 -9.53 -5.18 32.80
C MET A 592 -9.43 -3.72 33.34
N HIS A 593 -8.22 -3.24 33.60
CA HIS A 593 -7.92 -1.88 34.07
C HIS A 593 -7.09 -1.07 33.07
N ALA A 594 -6.77 -1.63 31.90
CA ALA A 594 -5.96 -1.00 30.87
C ALA A 594 -6.78 -0.11 29.93
N SER A 595 -6.08 0.70 29.15
CA SER A 595 -6.65 1.58 28.14
C SER A 595 -7.34 0.80 27.02
N ALA A 596 -8.15 1.49 26.19
CA ALA A 596 -8.76 0.94 24.97
C ALA A 596 -7.75 0.32 23.98
N LEU A 597 -6.44 0.47 24.22
CA LEU A 597 -5.36 -0.11 23.42
C LEU A 597 -4.81 -1.44 23.99
N GLY A 598 -5.51 -2.06 24.96
CA GLY A 598 -5.14 -3.36 25.51
C GLY A 598 -3.74 -3.36 26.15
N SER A 599 -2.94 -4.39 25.82
CA SER A 599 -1.56 -4.59 26.33
C SER A 599 -0.48 -3.81 25.59
N ALA A 600 -0.83 -2.81 24.77
CA ALA A 600 0.14 -2.04 23.98
C ALA A 600 1.36 -1.57 24.80
N GLY A 601 2.56 -1.94 24.39
CA GLY A 601 3.83 -1.57 25.01
C GLY A 601 4.10 -2.19 26.40
N GLN A 602 3.29 -3.15 26.87
CA GLN A 602 3.51 -3.74 28.20
C GLN A 602 4.76 -4.61 28.23
N ARG A 603 4.93 -5.51 27.26
CA ARG A 603 6.09 -6.43 27.20
C ARG A 603 7.29 -5.78 26.54
N VAL A 604 7.11 -5.24 25.34
CA VAL A 604 8.14 -4.50 24.62
C VAL A 604 7.67 -3.05 24.45
N PRO A 605 8.41 -2.06 24.94
CA PRO A 605 7.97 -0.67 24.91
C PRO A 605 7.71 -0.15 23.49
N GLY A 606 6.50 0.39 23.26
CA GLY A 606 6.08 0.95 21.98
C GLY A 606 5.41 -0.04 21.02
N THR A 607 5.30 -1.33 21.38
CA THR A 607 4.52 -2.29 20.57
C THR A 607 3.03 -1.97 20.58
N ALA A 608 2.35 -2.39 19.52
CA ALA A 608 0.93 -2.11 19.33
C ALA A 608 0.00 -3.03 20.16
N GLY A 609 0.46 -4.25 20.47
CA GLY A 609 -0.29 -5.23 21.26
C GLY A 609 0.42 -6.57 21.37
N GLU A 610 -0.25 -7.51 21.98
CA GLU A 610 0.23 -8.87 22.19
C GLU A 610 -0.93 -9.87 21.98
N THR A 611 -0.60 -11.12 21.64
CA THR A 611 -1.58 -12.22 21.74
C THR A 611 -1.79 -12.63 23.19
N SER A 612 -2.89 -13.36 23.45
CA SER A 612 -3.24 -13.82 24.80
C SER A 612 -2.10 -14.58 25.49
N ARG A 613 -1.94 -14.35 26.79
CA ARG A 613 -1.03 -15.06 27.70
C ARG A 613 -1.72 -16.15 28.53
N SER A 614 -2.97 -16.47 28.24
CA SER A 614 -3.79 -17.40 29.03
C SER A 614 -3.18 -18.81 29.18
N LEU A 615 -2.34 -19.25 28.23
CA LEU A 615 -1.66 -20.54 28.26
C LEU A 615 -0.20 -20.49 28.73
N GLU A 616 0.31 -19.31 29.10
CA GLU A 616 1.73 -19.13 29.45
C GLU A 616 2.14 -19.91 30.70
N GLU A 617 1.33 -19.88 31.77
CA GLU A 617 1.59 -20.62 33.01
C GLU A 617 1.30 -22.12 32.86
N LEU A 618 0.29 -22.50 32.08
CA LEU A 618 -0.18 -23.88 31.98
C LEU A 618 0.62 -24.71 30.99
N LEU A 619 0.91 -24.17 29.80
CA LEU A 619 1.50 -24.90 28.68
C LEU A 619 2.79 -24.27 28.15
N HIS A 620 3.26 -23.20 28.78
CA HIS A 620 4.44 -22.43 28.34
C HIS A 620 4.30 -21.87 26.92
N VAL A 621 3.07 -21.57 26.50
CA VAL A 621 2.78 -20.86 25.25
C VAL A 621 2.68 -19.37 25.56
N PRO A 622 3.70 -18.55 25.20
CA PRO A 622 3.72 -17.14 25.57
C PRO A 622 2.80 -16.31 24.68
N GLY A 623 2.37 -15.16 25.19
CA GLY A 623 1.93 -14.07 24.34
C GLY A 623 3.10 -13.57 23.47
N ILE A 624 2.84 -13.16 22.26
CA ILE A 624 3.84 -12.61 21.33
C ILE A 624 3.53 -11.14 21.02
N SER A 625 4.60 -10.33 20.92
CA SER A 625 4.49 -8.91 20.67
C SER A 625 4.39 -8.60 19.17
N MET A 626 3.57 -7.61 18.84
CA MET A 626 3.39 -7.08 17.49
C MET A 626 3.68 -5.57 17.45
N ALA A 627 4.50 -5.17 16.47
CA ALA A 627 4.85 -3.76 16.27
C ALA A 627 4.19 -3.21 15.00
N ASP A 628 3.68 -2.00 15.12
CA ASP A 628 3.19 -1.21 14.01
C ASP A 628 4.33 -0.53 13.23
N GLY A 629 4.01 0.27 12.24
CA GLY A 629 4.92 1.07 11.44
C GLY A 629 5.21 0.50 10.06
N PRO A 630 4.37 0.75 9.04
CA PRO A 630 4.61 0.26 7.66
C PRO A 630 5.93 0.72 7.03
N ALA A 631 6.51 1.79 7.55
CA ALA A 631 7.82 2.30 7.11
C ALA A 631 9.01 1.87 8.02
N GLY A 632 8.82 0.89 8.91
CA GLY A 632 9.80 0.40 9.88
C GLY A 632 9.15 0.14 11.23
N LEU A 633 9.82 -0.54 12.16
CA LEU A 633 9.21 -0.88 13.45
C LEU A 633 8.95 0.38 14.28
N ARG A 634 7.69 0.63 14.65
CA ARG A 634 7.33 1.69 15.59
C ARG A 634 7.44 1.18 17.02
N LEU A 635 8.58 1.43 17.64
CA LEU A 635 8.85 1.16 19.05
C LEU A 635 9.09 2.48 19.80
N SER A 636 9.00 2.49 21.13
CA SER A 636 9.46 3.62 21.92
C SER A 636 10.94 3.84 21.66
N ARG A 637 11.33 5.04 21.20
CA ARG A 637 12.76 5.36 20.98
C ARG A 637 13.62 5.15 22.21
N SER A 638 13.06 5.43 23.39
CA SER A 638 13.67 5.13 24.68
C SER A 638 12.60 4.94 25.76
N TYR A 639 12.95 4.21 26.79
CA TYR A 639 12.12 3.99 27.96
C TYR A 639 12.97 3.96 29.23
N LEU A 640 12.32 4.07 30.39
CA LEU A 640 12.98 4.15 31.68
C LEU A 640 12.74 2.88 32.49
N VAL A 641 13.79 2.36 33.10
CA VAL A 641 13.76 1.18 34.00
C VAL A 641 14.22 1.61 35.38
N GLU A 642 13.44 1.32 36.39
CA GLU A 642 13.82 1.62 37.78
C GLU A 642 15.02 0.75 38.18
N ARG A 643 16.09 1.38 38.66
CA ARG A 643 17.34 0.70 39.03
C ARG A 643 17.16 -0.28 40.18
N ALA A 644 16.24 0.02 41.12
CA ALA A 644 16.06 -0.78 42.32
C ALA A 644 15.24 -2.06 42.08
N THR A 645 14.16 -1.97 41.26
CA THR A 645 13.22 -3.06 41.02
C THR A 645 13.49 -3.75 39.68
N GLY A 646 14.05 -3.03 38.72
CA GLY A 646 14.20 -3.49 37.34
C GLY A 646 12.90 -3.41 36.54
N GLU A 647 11.87 -2.75 37.05
CA GLU A 647 10.59 -2.57 36.40
C GLU A 647 10.62 -1.35 35.45
N LYS A 648 9.86 -1.45 34.34
CA LYS A 648 9.67 -0.35 33.41
C LYS A 648 8.78 0.71 34.06
N LEU A 649 9.17 1.98 33.96
CA LEU A 649 8.27 3.09 34.24
C LEU A 649 7.12 3.05 33.21
N SER A 650 5.90 2.88 33.70
CA SER A 650 4.71 2.94 32.84
C SER A 650 4.57 4.36 32.25
N THR A 651 4.42 4.43 30.96
CA THR A 651 4.14 5.66 30.21
C THR A 651 2.89 5.46 29.40
N GLY A 652 2.09 6.49 29.21
CA GLY A 652 0.92 6.46 28.37
C GLY A 652 1.29 6.42 26.87
N ILE A 653 0.27 6.39 25.99
CA ILE A 653 0.42 6.40 24.54
C ILE A 653 1.17 7.65 24.04
N GLU A 654 1.03 8.76 24.75
CA GLU A 654 1.71 10.04 24.46
C GLU A 654 3.24 9.91 24.38
N ALA A 655 3.82 8.96 25.08
CA ALA A 655 5.27 8.70 25.04
C ALA A 655 5.74 8.00 23.76
N ASN A 656 4.84 7.43 22.99
CA ASN A 656 5.14 6.63 21.80
C ASN A 656 4.87 7.37 20.49
N LEU A 657 4.21 8.53 20.57
CA LEU A 657 3.89 9.34 19.40
C LEU A 657 4.95 10.44 19.16
N GLU A 658 5.12 10.85 17.91
CA GLU A 658 5.98 11.94 17.48
C GLU A 658 7.41 11.83 18.05
N ASN A 659 7.97 10.63 18.00
CA ASN A 659 9.31 10.35 18.54
C ASN A 659 9.46 10.64 20.06
N GLY A 660 8.35 10.52 20.80
CA GLY A 660 8.29 10.83 22.24
C GLY A 660 8.15 12.32 22.56
N PHE A 661 7.72 13.15 21.61
CA PHE A 661 7.55 14.60 21.79
C PHE A 661 6.60 14.97 22.93
N PHE A 662 5.57 14.18 23.18
CA PHE A 662 4.60 14.38 24.25
C PHE A 662 5.06 13.80 25.61
N ALA A 663 6.12 13.00 25.65
CA ALA A 663 6.63 12.38 26.87
C ALA A 663 7.05 13.42 27.91
N SER A 664 6.87 13.05 29.19
CA SER A 664 7.34 13.83 30.34
C SER A 664 8.51 13.13 31.03
N GLU A 665 9.48 13.87 31.51
CA GLU A 665 10.55 13.32 32.35
C GLU A 665 10.02 13.06 33.77
N PRO A 666 10.46 11.97 34.43
CA PRO A 666 10.03 11.66 35.79
C PRO A 666 10.60 12.67 36.79
N ALA A 667 9.91 12.84 37.91
CA ALA A 667 10.32 13.78 38.97
C ALA A 667 11.69 13.48 39.60
N GLU A 668 12.15 12.21 39.60
CA GLU A 668 13.41 11.73 40.15
C GLU A 668 14.18 10.90 39.10
N PRO A 669 14.73 11.55 38.04
CA PRO A 669 15.37 10.86 36.91
C PRO A 669 16.51 9.91 37.31
N GLU A 670 17.23 10.20 38.38
CA GLU A 670 18.37 9.42 38.89
C GLU A 670 17.99 8.02 39.39
N LYS A 671 16.73 7.79 39.71
CA LYS A 671 16.22 6.45 40.09
C LYS A 671 16.13 5.49 38.92
N TYR A 672 16.18 6.02 37.70
CA TYR A 672 15.93 5.26 36.47
C TYR A 672 17.20 5.11 35.64
N GLU A 673 17.22 4.09 34.82
CA GLU A 673 18.19 3.86 33.76
C GLU A 673 17.45 3.95 32.44
N ARG A 674 17.97 4.75 31.48
CA ARG A 674 17.37 4.91 30.15
C ARG A 674 17.88 3.81 29.23
N TRP A 675 16.97 3.14 28.56
CA TRP A 675 17.18 2.16 27.51
C TRP A 675 16.71 2.72 26.18
N TYR A 676 17.42 2.41 25.09
CA TYR A 676 17.17 2.89 23.75
C TYR A 676 16.82 1.75 22.81
N GLN A 677 15.80 1.94 21.96
CA GLN A 677 15.37 1.05 20.89
C GLN A 677 15.44 1.82 19.57
N PHE A 678 16.61 1.87 18.95
CA PHE A 678 16.81 2.62 17.72
C PHE A 678 16.46 1.74 16.52
N THR A 679 15.27 1.93 15.99
CA THR A 679 14.78 1.31 14.76
C THR A 679 15.08 2.17 13.55
N THR A 680 14.95 1.62 12.34
CA THR A 680 15.22 2.29 11.08
C THR A 680 13.93 2.74 10.42
N ALA A 681 13.80 4.02 10.04
CA ALA A 681 12.73 4.48 9.17
C ALA A 681 13.16 4.31 7.71
N TRP A 682 12.59 3.30 7.05
CA TRP A 682 12.70 3.08 5.62
C TRP A 682 11.89 4.12 4.84
N PRO A 683 12.12 4.30 3.53
CA PRO A 683 11.16 4.99 2.68
C PRO A 683 9.76 4.38 2.83
N VAL A 684 8.73 5.21 2.83
CA VAL A 684 7.33 4.75 2.96
C VAL A 684 6.91 3.82 1.80
N GLY A 685 5.78 3.13 1.94
CA GLY A 685 5.31 2.14 0.97
C GLY A 685 5.29 2.63 -0.48
N THR A 686 4.71 3.81 -0.74
CA THR A 686 4.72 4.43 -2.07
C THR A 686 6.14 4.59 -2.62
N ASN A 687 7.07 5.09 -1.81
CA ASN A 687 8.46 5.25 -2.19
C ASN A 687 9.15 3.91 -2.47
N LEU A 688 8.96 2.92 -1.61
CA LEU A 688 9.51 1.58 -1.83
C LEU A 688 9.01 0.99 -3.16
N ALA A 689 7.72 1.15 -3.46
CA ALA A 689 7.16 0.68 -4.72
C ALA A 689 7.68 1.47 -5.95
N GLN A 690 7.99 2.78 -5.81
CA GLN A 690 8.62 3.59 -6.87
C GLN A 690 10.00 3.09 -7.28
N THR A 691 10.62 2.23 -6.47
CA THR A 691 11.87 1.57 -6.86
C THR A 691 11.67 0.53 -7.97
N TRP A 692 10.47 -0.10 -8.07
CA TRP A 692 10.18 -1.23 -8.96
C TRP A 692 11.21 -2.37 -8.82
N ASN A 693 11.76 -2.57 -7.63
CA ASN A 693 12.89 -3.44 -7.36
C ASN A 693 12.57 -4.43 -6.25
N GLU A 694 12.08 -5.62 -6.62
CA GLU A 694 11.72 -6.68 -5.69
C GLU A 694 12.91 -7.15 -4.83
N GLU A 695 14.13 -7.15 -5.39
CA GLU A 695 15.35 -7.56 -4.66
C GLU A 695 15.67 -6.57 -3.53
N LEU A 696 15.53 -5.27 -3.79
CA LEU A 696 15.75 -4.22 -2.80
C LEU A 696 14.70 -4.30 -1.67
N LEU A 697 13.41 -4.52 -2.02
CA LEU A 697 12.37 -4.71 -1.01
C LEU A 697 12.63 -5.96 -0.17
N GLY A 698 13.10 -7.05 -0.77
CA GLY A 698 13.54 -8.23 -0.03
C GLY A 698 14.68 -7.95 0.94
N ALA A 699 15.63 -7.08 0.55
CA ALA A 699 16.73 -6.65 1.42
C ALA A 699 16.22 -5.79 2.59
N VAL A 700 15.31 -4.83 2.34
CA VAL A 700 14.64 -4.02 3.38
C VAL A 700 13.85 -4.92 4.33
N GLY A 701 13.06 -5.86 3.82
CA GLY A 701 12.34 -6.83 4.63
C GLY A 701 13.26 -7.65 5.54
N ARG A 702 14.39 -8.15 5.01
CA ARG A 702 15.38 -8.88 5.81
C ARG A 702 15.99 -8.00 6.90
N ALA A 703 16.29 -6.74 6.61
CA ALA A 703 16.83 -5.80 7.60
C ALA A 703 15.80 -5.51 8.71
N THR A 704 14.52 -5.33 8.34
CA THR A 704 13.42 -5.20 9.32
C THR A 704 13.30 -6.45 10.19
N GLY A 705 13.38 -7.65 9.59
CA GLY A 705 13.38 -8.92 10.33
C GLY A 705 14.51 -9.03 11.37
N ILE A 706 15.70 -8.51 11.05
CA ILE A 706 16.83 -8.44 12.00
C ILE A 706 16.49 -7.54 13.20
N GLU A 707 15.81 -6.39 12.97
CA GLU A 707 15.33 -5.54 14.06
C GLU A 707 14.23 -6.23 14.88
N MET A 708 13.33 -6.97 14.23
CA MET A 708 12.31 -7.76 14.93
C MET A 708 12.94 -8.80 15.87
N GLU A 709 13.99 -9.50 15.44
CA GLU A 709 14.75 -10.43 16.30
C GLU A 709 15.43 -9.69 17.47
N GLU A 710 16.10 -8.55 17.20
CA GLU A 710 16.81 -7.78 18.23
C GLU A 710 15.86 -7.23 19.31
N PHE A 711 14.65 -6.80 18.90
CA PHE A 711 13.69 -6.18 19.82
C PHE A 711 12.58 -7.13 20.28
N HIS A 712 12.68 -8.42 20.02
CA HIS A 712 11.72 -9.45 20.43
C HIS A 712 10.27 -9.17 19.93
N VAL A 713 10.14 -8.68 18.69
CA VAL A 713 8.88 -8.50 17.97
C VAL A 713 8.65 -9.71 17.07
N ALA A 714 7.54 -10.41 17.20
CA ALA A 714 7.24 -11.57 16.38
C ALA A 714 6.45 -11.21 15.11
N TRP A 715 5.50 -10.27 15.20
CA TRP A 715 4.70 -9.83 14.06
C TRP A 715 4.90 -8.34 13.78
N TRP A 716 5.19 -8.04 12.54
CA TRP A 716 5.19 -6.68 12.02
C TRP A 716 3.84 -6.40 11.33
N LEU A 717 3.10 -5.37 11.79
CA LEU A 717 1.80 -4.98 11.25
C LEU A 717 1.97 -4.20 9.94
N ALA A 718 2.60 -4.83 8.98
CA ALA A 718 2.94 -4.33 7.65
C ALA A 718 3.15 -5.51 6.68
N PRO A 719 3.09 -5.26 5.35
CA PRO A 719 2.88 -3.98 4.69
C PRO A 719 1.41 -3.58 4.56
N GLY A 720 1.15 -2.26 4.50
CA GLY A 720 -0.10 -1.73 3.97
C GLY A 720 -0.09 -1.82 2.44
N MET A 721 -1.20 -2.24 1.80
CA MET A 721 -1.18 -2.51 0.36
C MET A 721 -2.50 -2.22 -0.38
N ASN A 722 -3.37 -1.40 0.20
CA ASN A 722 -4.59 -0.96 -0.48
C ASN A 722 -4.25 -0.17 -1.75
N ILE A 723 -5.19 -0.11 -2.67
CA ILE A 723 -5.00 0.54 -3.97
C ILE A 723 -5.02 2.07 -3.81
N HIS A 724 -4.14 2.79 -4.50
CA HIS A 724 -4.18 4.26 -4.65
C HIS A 724 -5.38 4.64 -5.54
N ARG A 725 -6.58 4.60 -4.95
CA ARG A 725 -7.83 4.89 -5.66
C ARG A 725 -8.01 6.40 -5.90
N ASN A 726 -7.71 7.20 -4.90
CA ASN A 726 -7.82 8.66 -4.94
C ASN A 726 -6.60 9.31 -4.28
N PRO A 727 -6.04 10.42 -4.83
CA PRO A 727 -4.85 11.06 -4.26
C PRO A 727 -5.07 11.72 -2.89
N LEU A 728 -6.32 11.92 -2.47
CA LEU A 728 -6.64 12.52 -1.18
C LEU A 728 -6.73 11.52 -0.03
N ASN A 729 -6.73 10.20 -0.27
CA ASN A 729 -6.70 9.23 0.81
C ASN A 729 -5.48 9.45 1.70
N GLY A 730 -5.72 9.67 3.01
CA GLY A 730 -4.70 10.03 3.98
C GLY A 730 -3.59 8.99 4.14
N ARG A 731 -3.87 7.70 3.92
CA ARG A 731 -2.91 6.59 4.06
C ARG A 731 -2.24 6.14 2.76
N ASN A 732 -2.42 6.84 1.64
CA ASN A 732 -1.72 6.47 0.40
C ASN A 732 -0.20 6.39 0.55
N PHE A 733 0.41 7.19 1.43
CA PHE A 733 1.86 7.17 1.65
C PHE A 733 2.40 5.79 2.03
N GLU A 734 1.65 5.01 2.81
CA GLU A 734 2.07 3.67 3.26
C GLU A 734 1.67 2.54 2.30
N TYR A 735 0.78 2.81 1.34
CA TYR A 735 0.37 1.86 0.31
C TYR A 735 1.30 1.93 -0.91
N TYR A 736 1.26 0.92 -1.78
CA TYR A 736 2.25 0.78 -2.84
C TYR A 736 1.85 1.46 -4.16
N SER A 737 0.65 1.20 -4.68
CA SER A 737 0.32 1.55 -6.06
C SER A 737 -1.18 1.59 -6.36
N GLU A 738 -1.54 2.22 -7.49
CA GLU A 738 -2.85 2.07 -8.13
C GLU A 738 -3.00 0.73 -8.88
N ASP A 739 -1.87 0.02 -9.13
CA ASP A 739 -1.86 -1.25 -9.86
C ASP A 739 -1.73 -2.44 -8.90
N PRO A 740 -2.65 -3.41 -8.95
CA PRO A 740 -2.65 -4.55 -8.03
C PRO A 740 -1.49 -5.52 -8.26
N LEU A 741 -0.95 -5.64 -9.49
CA LEU A 741 0.22 -6.50 -9.73
C LEU A 741 1.45 -5.92 -9.06
N LEU A 742 1.70 -4.62 -9.22
CA LEU A 742 2.83 -3.95 -8.58
C LEU A 742 2.69 -4.01 -7.06
N SER A 743 1.51 -3.68 -6.50
CA SER A 743 1.26 -3.75 -5.05
C SER A 743 1.51 -5.15 -4.50
N GLY A 744 0.97 -6.18 -5.14
CA GLY A 744 1.10 -7.56 -4.70
C GLY A 744 2.54 -8.07 -4.76
N LYS A 745 3.28 -7.76 -5.83
CA LYS A 745 4.69 -8.15 -5.97
C LYS A 745 5.60 -7.49 -4.94
N MET A 746 5.39 -6.19 -4.67
CA MET A 746 6.17 -5.47 -3.65
C MET A 746 5.88 -6.00 -2.25
N ALA A 747 4.59 -6.26 -1.92
CA ALA A 747 4.20 -6.87 -0.66
C ALA A 747 4.76 -8.29 -0.49
N ALA A 748 4.75 -9.10 -1.54
CA ALA A 748 5.36 -10.44 -1.52
C ALA A 748 6.87 -10.38 -1.31
N ALA A 749 7.57 -9.44 -1.95
CA ALA A 749 9.02 -9.29 -1.84
C ALA A 749 9.46 -8.93 -0.42
N ILE A 750 8.83 -7.93 0.20
CA ILE A 750 9.16 -7.51 1.57
C ILE A 750 8.82 -8.61 2.58
N THR A 751 7.67 -9.28 2.41
CA THR A 751 7.25 -10.41 3.25
C THR A 751 8.26 -11.58 3.19
N LYS A 752 8.69 -11.97 1.98
CA LYS A 752 9.74 -13.00 1.80
C LYS A 752 11.04 -12.58 2.49
N GLY A 753 11.37 -11.29 2.44
CA GLY A 753 12.56 -10.75 3.11
C GLY A 753 12.50 -10.91 4.63
N VAL A 754 11.41 -10.47 5.27
CA VAL A 754 11.18 -10.62 6.71
C VAL A 754 11.18 -12.09 7.11
N GLN A 755 10.35 -12.89 6.45
CA GLN A 755 10.14 -14.32 6.78
C GLN A 755 11.29 -15.24 6.34
N ALA A 756 12.37 -14.69 5.73
CA ALA A 756 13.62 -15.39 5.56
C ALA A 756 14.33 -15.65 6.91
N LEU A 757 13.96 -14.89 7.95
CA LEU A 757 14.38 -15.11 9.32
C LEU A 757 13.31 -15.94 10.04
N PRO A 758 13.70 -17.05 10.71
CA PRO A 758 12.71 -17.87 11.39
C PRO A 758 12.13 -17.16 12.61
N GLY A 759 10.84 -17.33 12.83
CA GLY A 759 10.15 -16.84 14.02
C GLY A 759 9.65 -15.41 13.97
N VAL A 760 9.81 -14.72 12.84
CA VAL A 760 9.24 -13.39 12.59
C VAL A 760 8.41 -13.38 11.31
N GLY A 761 7.37 -12.53 11.26
CA GLY A 761 6.49 -12.47 10.10
C GLY A 761 5.76 -11.16 9.94
N THR A 762 5.09 -11.04 8.79
CA THR A 762 4.35 -9.85 8.38
C THR A 762 2.85 -10.02 8.52
N THR A 763 2.15 -8.89 8.58
CA THR A 763 0.69 -8.78 8.55
C THR A 763 0.29 -7.89 7.38
N VAL A 764 -0.18 -8.48 6.28
CA VAL A 764 -0.66 -7.69 5.14
C VAL A 764 -2.00 -7.02 5.47
N LYS A 765 -2.12 -5.70 5.18
CA LYS A 765 -3.25 -4.87 5.59
C LYS A 765 -3.60 -3.81 4.54
N HIS A 766 -4.82 -3.24 4.55
CA HIS A 766 -6.01 -3.60 5.32
C HIS A 766 -6.98 -4.32 4.38
N TYR A 767 -7.39 -5.52 4.70
CA TYR A 767 -8.15 -6.44 3.86
C TYR A 767 -9.66 -6.28 4.08
N ALA A 768 -10.39 -5.57 3.15
CA ALA A 768 -10.00 -4.89 1.95
C ALA A 768 -10.75 -3.55 1.78
N CYS A 769 -10.44 -2.82 0.71
CA CYS A 769 -11.14 -1.58 0.33
C CYS A 769 -11.00 -0.42 1.33
N ASN A 770 -9.93 -0.34 2.13
CA ASN A 770 -9.65 0.81 2.99
C ASN A 770 -9.03 1.95 2.16
N ASN A 771 -9.87 2.69 1.41
CA ASN A 771 -9.45 3.73 0.48
C ASN A 771 -9.92 5.14 0.88
N GLN A 772 -10.34 5.30 2.13
CA GLN A 772 -10.82 6.54 2.74
C GLN A 772 -10.56 6.49 4.24
N GLU A 773 -10.07 7.60 4.83
CA GLU A 773 -9.85 7.72 6.28
C GLU A 773 -11.01 8.41 7.00
N ASN A 774 -11.63 9.42 6.37
CA ASN A 774 -12.79 10.10 6.93
C ASN A 774 -13.93 9.11 7.15
N ASN A 775 -14.38 8.96 8.40
CA ASN A 775 -15.41 8.00 8.81
C ASN A 775 -15.07 6.53 8.44
N ARG A 776 -13.80 6.13 8.50
CA ARG A 776 -13.35 4.80 8.07
C ARG A 776 -14.04 3.63 8.79
N MET A 777 -14.48 3.83 10.04
CA MET A 777 -15.20 2.81 10.84
C MET A 777 -16.68 2.70 10.51
N GLY A 778 -17.28 3.72 9.88
CA GLY A 778 -18.71 3.77 9.55
C GLY A 778 -19.02 3.78 8.07
N VAL A 779 -18.02 3.63 7.19
CA VAL A 779 -18.24 3.69 5.73
C VAL A 779 -18.61 2.32 5.17
N ASP A 780 -19.70 2.24 4.40
CA ASP A 780 -20.03 1.10 3.55
C ASP A 780 -19.57 1.36 2.11
N VAL A 781 -18.68 0.48 1.63
CA VAL A 781 -18.13 0.50 0.28
C VAL A 781 -18.99 -0.33 -0.64
N SER A 782 -19.68 0.31 -1.58
CA SER A 782 -20.39 -0.38 -2.67
C SER A 782 -19.43 -0.62 -3.84
N VAL A 783 -19.21 -1.89 -4.19
CA VAL A 783 -18.25 -2.30 -5.23
C VAL A 783 -18.75 -3.57 -5.94
N SER A 784 -18.60 -3.63 -7.28
CA SER A 784 -18.94 -4.85 -8.02
C SER A 784 -17.98 -5.99 -7.69
N GLU A 785 -18.45 -7.24 -7.76
CA GLU A 785 -17.61 -8.43 -7.53
C GLU A 785 -16.40 -8.44 -8.48
N ARG A 786 -16.59 -8.05 -9.75
CA ARG A 786 -15.51 -7.97 -10.72
C ARG A 786 -14.43 -6.98 -10.31
N ALA A 787 -14.80 -5.76 -9.95
CA ALA A 787 -13.85 -4.74 -9.47
C ALA A 787 -13.16 -5.17 -8.17
N LEU A 788 -13.94 -5.77 -7.26
CA LEU A 788 -13.41 -6.31 -6.00
C LEU A 788 -12.31 -7.34 -6.27
N ARG A 789 -12.55 -8.31 -7.17
CA ARG A 789 -11.61 -9.40 -7.49
C ARG A 789 -10.43 -8.96 -8.37
N GLU A 790 -10.67 -8.12 -9.41
CA GLU A 790 -9.62 -7.75 -10.37
C GLU A 790 -8.71 -6.62 -9.86
N ILE A 791 -9.18 -5.77 -8.93
CA ILE A 791 -8.47 -4.58 -8.45
C ILE A 791 -8.14 -4.67 -6.95
N TYR A 792 -9.17 -4.69 -6.09
CA TYR A 792 -8.99 -4.49 -4.65
C TYR A 792 -8.47 -5.71 -3.90
N LEU A 793 -8.78 -6.91 -4.37
CA LEU A 793 -8.32 -8.17 -3.81
C LEU A 793 -7.10 -8.75 -4.54
N ARG A 794 -6.88 -8.37 -5.80
CA ARG A 794 -5.84 -8.99 -6.64
C ARG A 794 -4.42 -8.84 -6.07
N GLY A 795 -4.10 -7.67 -5.49
CA GLY A 795 -2.81 -7.46 -4.83
C GLY A 795 -2.61 -8.41 -3.63
N PHE A 796 -3.64 -8.56 -2.80
CA PHE A 796 -3.63 -9.51 -1.67
C PHE A 796 -3.49 -10.96 -2.15
N GLU A 797 -4.21 -11.37 -3.21
CA GLU A 797 -4.07 -12.70 -3.81
C GLU A 797 -2.60 -12.99 -4.17
N ILE A 798 -1.94 -12.06 -4.85
CA ILE A 798 -0.53 -12.21 -5.25
C ILE A 798 0.37 -12.32 -4.02
N ALA A 799 0.24 -11.40 -3.06
CA ALA A 799 1.05 -11.39 -1.86
C ALA A 799 0.92 -12.68 -1.06
N ILE A 800 -0.32 -13.16 -0.87
CA ILE A 800 -0.61 -14.39 -0.11
C ILE A 800 -0.09 -15.62 -0.83
N LYS A 801 -0.42 -15.80 -2.10
CA LYS A 801 -0.02 -16.98 -2.87
C LYS A 801 1.50 -17.08 -3.04
N GLU A 802 2.21 -15.94 -3.13
CA GLU A 802 3.66 -15.92 -3.34
C GLU A 802 4.50 -15.93 -2.06
N SER A 803 3.97 -15.46 -0.93
CA SER A 803 4.79 -15.28 0.28
C SER A 803 4.21 -15.89 1.56
N GLN A 804 2.93 -16.25 1.59
CA GLN A 804 2.25 -16.76 2.78
C GLN A 804 2.61 -15.95 4.03
N PRO A 805 2.16 -14.67 4.16
CA PRO A 805 2.41 -13.86 5.35
C PRO A 805 1.88 -14.58 6.59
N MET A 806 2.46 -14.32 7.77
CA MET A 806 1.94 -14.93 9.00
C MET A 806 0.54 -14.46 9.33
N CYS A 807 0.20 -13.21 8.97
CA CYS A 807 -1.11 -12.64 9.28
C CYS A 807 -1.70 -11.85 8.12
N ILE A 808 -3.04 -11.72 8.15
CA ILE A 808 -3.83 -10.74 7.40
C ILE A 808 -4.58 -9.89 8.43
N MET A 809 -4.65 -8.58 8.25
CA MET A 809 -5.49 -7.69 9.05
C MET A 809 -6.67 -7.21 8.20
N THR A 810 -7.91 -7.43 8.69
CA THR A 810 -9.12 -6.92 8.04
C THR A 810 -9.23 -5.41 8.21
N SER A 811 -9.98 -4.76 7.33
CA SER A 811 -10.19 -3.31 7.36
C SER A 811 -11.37 -2.91 8.26
N TYR A 812 -11.48 -1.60 8.56
CA TYR A 812 -12.56 -1.04 9.37
C TYR A 812 -13.91 -0.93 8.65
N ASN A 813 -13.90 -0.81 7.33
CA ASN A 813 -15.09 -0.51 6.54
C ASN A 813 -15.98 -1.74 6.31
N GLU A 814 -17.26 -1.47 6.01
CA GLU A 814 -18.12 -2.45 5.38
C GLU A 814 -17.84 -2.58 3.88
N ILE A 815 -18.17 -3.73 3.32
CA ILE A 815 -18.18 -4.00 1.88
C ILE A 815 -19.54 -4.56 1.52
N ASN A 816 -20.29 -3.83 0.72
CA ASN A 816 -21.65 -4.19 0.30
C ASN A 816 -22.55 -4.53 1.48
N GLY A 817 -22.47 -3.73 2.57
CA GLY A 817 -23.27 -3.84 3.79
C GLY A 817 -22.92 -5.03 4.68
N VAL A 818 -21.65 -5.50 4.64
CA VAL A 818 -21.08 -6.48 5.58
C VAL A 818 -19.72 -5.98 6.04
N HIS A 819 -19.55 -5.82 7.36
CA HIS A 819 -18.28 -5.39 7.92
C HIS A 819 -17.15 -6.35 7.54
N SER A 820 -16.00 -5.82 7.07
CA SER A 820 -14.88 -6.64 6.58
C SER A 820 -14.42 -7.71 7.57
N ALA A 821 -14.43 -7.39 8.88
CA ALA A 821 -14.04 -8.33 9.93
C ALA A 821 -15.07 -9.46 10.15
N ASN A 822 -16.36 -9.23 9.83
CA ASN A 822 -17.45 -10.21 9.95
C ASN A 822 -17.79 -10.90 8.60
N ASN A 823 -16.96 -10.68 7.56
CA ASN A 823 -17.27 -11.11 6.22
C ASN A 823 -16.70 -12.51 5.91
N ALA A 824 -17.57 -13.53 5.94
CA ALA A 824 -17.18 -14.92 5.65
C ALA A 824 -16.72 -15.11 4.20
N ASP A 825 -17.25 -14.33 3.24
CA ASP A 825 -16.79 -14.38 1.84
C ASP A 825 -15.32 -13.98 1.76
N LEU A 826 -14.90 -12.92 2.49
CA LEU A 826 -13.50 -12.48 2.53
C LEU A 826 -12.63 -13.48 3.31
N CYS A 827 -12.99 -13.75 4.58
CA CYS A 827 -12.11 -14.47 5.50
C CYS A 827 -12.05 -15.97 5.18
N THR A 828 -13.18 -16.60 4.87
CA THR A 828 -13.25 -18.05 4.64
C THR A 828 -13.20 -18.42 3.16
N GLU A 829 -14.11 -17.90 2.32
CA GLU A 829 -14.18 -18.32 0.93
C GLU A 829 -12.93 -17.89 0.15
N ILE A 830 -12.60 -16.60 0.19
CA ILE A 830 -11.48 -16.06 -0.58
C ILE A 830 -10.14 -16.42 0.07
N ALA A 831 -9.88 -15.94 1.30
CA ALA A 831 -8.56 -16.09 1.88
C ALA A 831 -8.21 -17.58 2.12
N ARG A 832 -9.12 -18.35 2.74
CA ARG A 832 -8.84 -19.74 3.11
C ARG A 832 -9.01 -20.71 1.94
N ARG A 833 -10.15 -20.69 1.26
CA ARG A 833 -10.47 -21.69 0.24
C ARG A 833 -9.84 -21.40 -1.11
N GLU A 834 -10.00 -20.17 -1.65
CA GLU A 834 -9.45 -19.84 -2.96
C GLU A 834 -7.92 -19.61 -2.91
N TRP A 835 -7.42 -18.84 -1.93
CA TRP A 835 -6.00 -18.49 -1.89
C TRP A 835 -5.15 -19.40 -1.02
N ARG A 836 -5.79 -20.30 -0.25
CA ARG A 836 -5.13 -21.27 0.64
C ARG A 836 -4.24 -20.59 1.68
N PHE A 837 -4.71 -19.50 2.23
CA PHE A 837 -4.02 -18.78 3.31
C PHE A 837 -3.97 -19.63 4.58
N GLN A 838 -2.79 -19.78 5.18
CA GLN A 838 -2.53 -20.66 6.32
C GLN A 838 -2.23 -19.91 7.62
N GLY A 839 -2.10 -18.58 7.56
CA GLY A 839 -1.79 -17.76 8.73
C GLY A 839 -3.02 -17.36 9.55
N VAL A 840 -2.85 -16.38 10.44
CA VAL A 840 -3.92 -15.80 11.26
C VAL A 840 -4.59 -14.65 10.50
N ILE A 841 -5.91 -14.59 10.53
CA ILE A 841 -6.65 -13.38 10.15
C ILE A 841 -6.99 -12.66 11.46
N MET A 842 -6.65 -11.37 11.55
CA MET A 842 -6.93 -10.54 12.71
C MET A 842 -7.79 -9.33 12.33
N THR A 843 -8.49 -8.74 13.30
CA THR A 843 -9.14 -7.44 13.12
C THR A 843 -8.12 -6.32 13.12
N ASP A 844 -8.47 -5.17 12.59
CA ASP A 844 -7.83 -3.91 12.95
C ASP A 844 -8.21 -3.54 14.39
N TRP A 845 -7.54 -2.55 15.00
CA TRP A 845 -7.69 -2.21 16.42
C TRP A 845 -9.06 -1.61 16.74
N ALA A 846 -9.66 -2.08 17.85
CA ALA A 846 -10.92 -1.60 18.36
C ALA A 846 -12.13 -1.76 17.40
N THR A 847 -12.03 -2.59 16.39
CA THR A 847 -13.09 -2.85 15.39
C THR A 847 -14.38 -3.40 16.01
N THR A 848 -14.29 -4.13 17.12
CA THR A 848 -15.42 -4.78 17.83
C THR A 848 -15.97 -3.96 18.99
N LEU A 849 -15.39 -2.79 19.28
CA LEU A 849 -15.94 -1.87 20.28
C LEU A 849 -17.21 -1.17 19.75
N ASP A 850 -18.01 -0.56 20.64
CA ASP A 850 -19.31 0.03 20.32
C ASP A 850 -19.32 0.96 19.09
N PHE A 851 -18.19 1.62 18.82
CA PHE A 851 -18.02 2.51 17.67
C PHE A 851 -17.40 1.84 16.43
N GLY A 852 -16.87 0.60 16.55
CA GLY A 852 -16.17 -0.09 15.48
C GLY A 852 -17.07 -0.87 14.52
N GLY A 853 -18.29 -1.17 14.91
CA GLY A 853 -19.33 -1.74 14.05
C GLY A 853 -19.27 -3.26 13.82
N ALA A 854 -18.19 -3.95 14.17
CA ALA A 854 -18.10 -5.41 14.07
C ALA A 854 -18.58 -6.12 15.33
N ASP A 855 -19.01 -7.39 15.20
CA ASP A 855 -19.39 -8.27 16.27
C ASP A 855 -18.30 -9.33 16.51
N ALA A 856 -17.82 -9.49 17.75
CA ALA A 856 -16.71 -10.38 18.08
C ALA A 856 -17.00 -11.85 17.74
N ALA A 857 -18.19 -12.35 18.09
CA ALA A 857 -18.60 -13.70 17.72
C ALA A 857 -18.78 -13.87 16.22
N GLY A 858 -19.26 -12.81 15.54
CA GLY A 858 -19.35 -12.75 14.07
C GLY A 858 -17.99 -12.81 13.40
N CYS A 859 -16.94 -12.19 13.97
CA CYS A 859 -15.56 -12.31 13.49
C CYS A 859 -15.12 -13.77 13.49
N VAL A 860 -15.27 -14.47 14.63
CA VAL A 860 -14.87 -15.88 14.75
C VAL A 860 -15.66 -16.76 13.78
N ALA A 861 -16.99 -16.56 13.67
CA ALA A 861 -17.84 -17.28 12.73
C ALA A 861 -17.45 -17.06 11.26
N ALA A 862 -16.95 -15.87 10.91
CA ALA A 862 -16.45 -15.54 9.57
C ALA A 862 -15.07 -16.14 9.26
N GLY A 863 -14.34 -16.65 10.26
CA GLY A 863 -12.97 -17.15 10.12
C GLY A 863 -11.89 -16.07 10.32
N ASN A 864 -12.25 -14.95 10.96
CA ASN A 864 -11.34 -13.97 11.52
C ASN A 864 -10.92 -14.43 12.91
N ASP A 865 -9.66 -14.80 13.10
CA ASP A 865 -9.20 -15.64 14.18
C ASP A 865 -8.82 -14.88 15.45
N LEU A 866 -8.46 -13.60 15.32
CA LEU A 866 -7.86 -12.84 16.42
C LEU A 866 -8.41 -11.42 16.48
N ILE A 867 -9.10 -11.10 17.57
CA ILE A 867 -9.69 -9.78 17.81
C ILE A 867 -8.67 -8.90 18.52
N MET A 868 -8.35 -7.73 17.96
CA MET A 868 -7.37 -6.80 18.51
C MET A 868 -8.02 -5.46 18.91
N PRO A 869 -7.60 -4.88 20.03
CA PRO A 869 -6.66 -5.36 21.04
C PRO A 869 -7.26 -6.39 21.99
N GLY A 870 -8.54 -6.67 21.91
CA GLY A 870 -9.33 -7.45 22.86
C GLY A 870 -9.92 -6.60 23.99
N ALA A 871 -11.09 -6.99 24.46
CA ALA A 871 -11.81 -6.34 25.56
C ALA A 871 -12.69 -7.34 26.35
N THR A 872 -13.11 -6.95 27.54
CA THR A 872 -14.07 -7.76 28.32
C THR A 872 -15.39 -7.97 27.57
N SER A 873 -15.85 -6.95 26.83
CA SER A 873 -17.04 -7.05 25.97
C SER A 873 -16.91 -8.10 24.88
N ASP A 874 -15.72 -8.27 24.29
CA ASP A 874 -15.46 -9.30 23.27
C ASP A 874 -15.55 -10.70 23.88
N LEU A 875 -14.94 -10.89 25.05
CA LEU A 875 -14.99 -12.15 25.79
C LEU A 875 -16.44 -12.54 26.10
N GLU A 876 -17.20 -11.61 26.69
CA GLU A 876 -18.60 -11.82 27.05
C GLU A 876 -19.49 -12.10 25.82
N ASN A 877 -19.24 -11.39 24.70
CA ASN A 877 -19.96 -11.57 23.43
C ASN A 877 -19.76 -12.98 22.86
N ILE A 878 -18.50 -13.46 22.81
CA ILE A 878 -18.16 -14.80 22.30
C ILE A 878 -18.76 -15.89 23.22
N GLU A 879 -18.60 -15.75 24.54
CA GLU A 879 -19.13 -16.72 25.51
C GLU A 879 -20.67 -16.82 25.42
N GLN A 880 -21.35 -15.66 25.32
CA GLN A 880 -22.81 -15.60 25.18
C GLN A 880 -23.25 -16.24 23.85
N ALA A 881 -22.61 -15.89 22.73
CA ALA A 881 -22.93 -16.43 21.42
C ALA A 881 -22.75 -17.96 21.34
N TYR A 882 -21.71 -18.50 22.00
CA TYR A 882 -21.48 -19.93 22.12
C TYR A 882 -22.57 -20.58 22.98
N ALA A 883 -22.92 -20.02 24.15
CA ALA A 883 -23.98 -20.54 25.04
C ALA A 883 -25.36 -20.53 24.38
N GLU A 884 -25.63 -19.57 23.50
CA GLU A 884 -26.88 -19.45 22.73
C GLU A 884 -26.90 -20.31 21.46
N GLY A 885 -25.78 -20.94 21.10
CA GLY A 885 -25.65 -21.76 19.89
C GLY A 885 -25.56 -20.95 18.58
N ARG A 886 -25.28 -19.64 18.65
CA ARG A 886 -25.03 -18.78 17.51
C ARG A 886 -23.60 -18.93 16.96
N LEU A 887 -22.65 -19.32 17.81
CA LEU A 887 -21.28 -19.63 17.45
C LEU A 887 -20.99 -21.11 17.74
N SER A 888 -20.39 -21.83 16.79
CA SER A 888 -20.12 -23.26 16.94
C SER A 888 -18.78 -23.51 17.68
N GLU A 889 -18.72 -24.66 18.40
CA GLU A 889 -17.44 -25.12 19.00
C GLU A 889 -16.35 -25.32 17.92
N ALA A 890 -16.73 -25.75 16.71
CA ALA A 890 -15.79 -25.98 15.61
C ALA A 890 -15.12 -24.69 15.14
N ASP A 891 -15.87 -23.56 15.08
CA ASP A 891 -15.32 -22.25 14.71
C ASP A 891 -14.29 -21.77 15.75
N ILE A 892 -14.64 -21.87 17.05
CA ILE A 892 -13.76 -21.51 18.15
C ILE A 892 -12.46 -22.33 18.10
N ARG A 893 -12.57 -23.66 17.98
CA ARG A 893 -11.41 -24.56 17.92
C ARG A 893 -10.53 -24.29 16.72
N SER A 894 -11.13 -24.09 15.55
CA SER A 894 -10.39 -23.84 14.32
C SER A 894 -9.62 -22.52 14.37
N SER A 895 -10.22 -21.46 14.91
CA SER A 895 -9.55 -20.16 15.09
C SER A 895 -8.43 -20.25 16.14
N ALA A 896 -8.67 -20.88 17.29
CA ALA A 896 -7.66 -21.10 18.30
C ALA A 896 -6.47 -21.95 17.77
N GLU A 897 -6.75 -23.00 16.99
CA GLU A 897 -5.72 -23.84 16.37
C GLU A 897 -4.82 -23.02 15.43
N ARG A 898 -5.42 -22.11 14.59
CA ARG A 898 -4.66 -21.23 13.69
C ARG A 898 -3.79 -20.24 14.46
N VAL A 899 -4.32 -19.63 15.51
CA VAL A 899 -3.54 -18.73 16.38
C VAL A 899 -2.38 -19.49 17.03
N LEU A 900 -2.65 -20.64 17.65
CA LEU A 900 -1.62 -21.49 18.25
C LEU A 900 -0.55 -21.89 17.24
N ASN A 901 -0.95 -22.34 16.06
CA ASN A 901 -0.03 -22.77 15.01
C ASN A 901 1.01 -21.68 14.67
N ILE A 902 0.56 -20.43 14.54
CA ILE A 902 1.46 -19.33 14.21
C ILE A 902 2.27 -18.91 15.45
N VAL A 903 1.68 -18.82 16.65
CA VAL A 903 2.41 -18.46 17.88
C VAL A 903 3.57 -19.45 18.16
N LEU A 904 3.32 -20.75 18.01
CA LEU A 904 4.34 -21.78 18.20
C LEU A 904 5.52 -21.70 17.22
N ARG A 905 5.35 -21.02 16.08
CA ARG A 905 6.39 -20.81 15.06
C ARG A 905 7.20 -19.53 15.28
N THR A 906 6.83 -18.72 16.25
CA THR A 906 7.49 -17.42 16.46
C THR A 906 8.73 -17.50 17.35
N ASN A 907 9.57 -16.47 17.28
CA ASN A 907 10.73 -16.30 18.16
C ASN A 907 10.33 -16.21 19.64
N GLY A 908 9.16 -15.62 19.94
CA GLY A 908 8.64 -15.56 21.32
C GLY A 908 8.47 -16.94 21.96
N TYR A 909 7.96 -17.93 21.21
CA TYR A 909 7.85 -19.30 21.69
C TYR A 909 9.23 -19.98 21.81
N ALA A 910 10.12 -19.77 20.85
CA ALA A 910 11.48 -20.32 20.92
C ALA A 910 12.25 -19.80 22.14
N ASP A 911 12.13 -18.52 22.46
CA ASP A 911 12.74 -17.88 23.61
C ASP A 911 12.19 -18.43 24.95
N ALA A 912 10.88 -18.56 25.07
CA ALA A 912 10.21 -19.16 26.22
C ALA A 912 10.65 -20.62 26.44
N THR A 913 10.68 -21.43 25.40
CA THR A 913 11.10 -22.83 25.45
C THR A 913 12.57 -22.97 25.87
N SER A 914 13.44 -22.12 25.34
CA SER A 914 14.86 -22.05 25.72
C SER A 914 15.05 -21.68 27.19
N TYR A 915 14.22 -20.77 27.71
CA TYR A 915 14.24 -20.39 29.12
C TYR A 915 13.87 -21.57 30.02
N TYR A 916 12.78 -22.29 29.76
CA TYR A 916 12.33 -23.42 30.54
C TYR A 916 13.29 -24.61 30.50
N THR A 917 13.91 -24.90 29.36
CA THR A 917 14.89 -25.97 29.21
C THR A 917 16.19 -25.68 29.95
N ARG A 918 16.55 -24.43 30.22
CA ARG A 918 17.72 -24.06 31.01
C ARG A 918 17.51 -24.21 32.53
N PHE A 919 16.25 -24.20 32.99
CA PHE A 919 15.90 -24.24 34.42
C PHE A 919 15.11 -25.51 34.80
N ALA A 920 14.78 -26.41 33.85
CA ALA A 920 14.29 -27.76 34.10
C ALA A 920 15.47 -28.76 34.27
#